data_c366d8c67874b2bcc290d4aacbfcfefc
#
_entry.id   c366d8c67874b2bcc290d4aacbfcfefc
#
_cell.length_a   1.000
_cell.length_b   1.000
_cell.length_c   1.000
_cell.angle_alpha   90.00
_cell.angle_beta   90.00
_cell.angle_gamma   90.00
#
_symmetry.space_group_name_H-M   'P 1'
#
loop_
_entity.id
_entity.type
_entity.pdbx_description
1 polymer ?
#
loop_
_entity_poly.entity_id
_entity_poly.type
_entity_poly.pdbx_seq_one_letter_code
_entity_poly.pdbx_strand_id
1 'polypeptide(L)'
;MGGRRIGSLLFLIAFAVVMAVPALASAKSKPQLPPVDTSKAGTCDFIAQPHSPLCMLPFPNDYFTRADPSSPTGRRIDFETAGMPTNVLGQPIQAAPYNASDGFSQGATILLKVPGIETTADVRATGAVPIEHIGRYRRENAPVVVIDAESGRRWPIWVEIDSTQPNPSSRALEIHPAVNFSSGHRYIVALRDLRNAAGERIEAPFAFRYYRDRVHSRQPEVEARRRHFEDIFKDLRREGIDRDELYLAWDFTVASDRNNYRRALAMRDAAFAELGDTDLSDLVPQGGAPSFQVLSVEEEPNPGQIARRVKGTFQVPCYLFPTCAPFGTFLLGADGLPIRNGIWVANFDCIVPVSVATGTPASGRPVLYGHGLFGQAGEVASSPQRTLAQEHRMVKCATDEIGMSQADIPVAISALQDLSRFPALPDRLQQGLLNELFLGRLMISPGGFTTHPAFHQDGTPLSPSVLDTHRLYYNGNSQGGIMGGALTALTPDFTRASLGVPAMNYSVLLPRSVDFDPFAQVLYPSYPNETARPLILGLIQMLWDRGEPNGYAHRITSDPLPDTPRHQALLNVAFGDHQVTIYQADVMARTIGAAAHRPVLYPGRWPDTDVLWGVPSIRRYPYTGSAIYYWDAGPVRPDPLNPEAVIGTEPPPYENLPNRSGQDPHGAPRGTPAEQQLVSDFFEGAILQRDDCGGGPCYSVGFSGP
;
A
#
# COMPACT_ATOMS: atom_id res chain seq x y z
N MET A 1 -24.43 -71.33 86.64
CA MET A 1 -24.28 -70.83 88.03
C MET A 1 -23.82 -69.40 87.98
N GLY A 2 -24.64 -68.52 88.41
CA GLY A 2 -24.54 -67.38 89.25
C GLY A 2 -23.76 -66.20 88.64
N GLY A 3 -24.19 -65.07 88.63
CA GLY A 3 -25.10 -64.25 89.40
C GLY A 3 -24.89 -62.78 88.99
N ARG A 4 -25.96 -62.14 89.01
CA ARG A 4 -26.28 -60.69 88.85
C ARG A 4 -25.27 -59.74 89.51
N ARG A 5 -25.08 -58.59 88.92
CA ARG A 5 -25.38 -57.30 89.63
C ARG A 5 -25.56 -56.13 88.63
N ILE A 6 -26.61 -55.36 88.86
CA ILE A 6 -27.16 -54.17 88.24
C ILE A 6 -26.32 -52.97 88.73
N GLY A 7 -25.93 -52.09 87.83
CA GLY A 7 -25.37 -50.79 88.15
C GLY A 7 -25.88 -49.72 87.17
N SER A 8 -26.83 -48.91 87.71
CA SER A 8 -27.44 -47.77 86.99
C SER A 8 -26.41 -46.65 86.84
N LEU A 9 -26.18 -46.14 85.61
CA LEU A 9 -25.41 -44.96 85.35
C LEU A 9 -26.33 -43.90 84.67
N LEU A 10 -26.54 -42.78 85.34
CA LEU A 10 -27.25 -41.61 84.83
C LEU A 10 -26.44 -41.01 83.70
N PHE A 11 -27.06 -40.83 82.53
CA PHE A 11 -26.52 -39.99 81.43
C PHE A 11 -27.05 -38.56 81.57
N LEU A 12 -26.17 -37.62 81.83
CA LEU A 12 -26.37 -36.16 81.69
C LEU A 12 -26.21 -35.78 80.21
N ILE A 13 -27.29 -35.39 79.56
CA ILE A 13 -27.26 -34.84 78.20
C ILE A 13 -26.96 -33.34 78.34
N ALA A 14 -25.72 -32.93 77.93
CA ALA A 14 -25.37 -31.53 77.77
C ALA A 14 -25.82 -31.07 76.37
N PHE A 15 -26.79 -30.18 76.29
CA PHE A 15 -27.17 -29.48 75.05
C PHE A 15 -26.10 -28.39 74.71
N ALA A 16 -25.25 -28.65 73.73
CA ALA A 16 -24.38 -27.62 73.18
C ALA A 16 -25.18 -26.80 72.14
N VAL A 17 -25.52 -25.59 72.46
CA VAL A 17 -26.08 -24.62 71.55
C VAL A 17 -24.92 -24.13 70.65
N VAL A 18 -24.83 -24.63 69.40
CA VAL A 18 -23.93 -24.11 68.39
C VAL A 18 -24.56 -22.82 67.84
N MET A 19 -24.06 -21.68 68.29
CA MET A 19 -24.34 -20.42 67.66
C MET A 19 -23.64 -20.41 66.28
N ALA A 20 -24.37 -20.52 65.16
CA ALA A 20 -23.92 -20.30 63.83
C ALA A 20 -23.66 -18.79 63.66
N VAL A 21 -22.39 -18.40 63.68
CA VAL A 21 -21.95 -17.07 63.24
C VAL A 21 -22.07 -17.06 61.71
N PRO A 22 -22.88 -16.18 61.11
CA PRO A 22 -22.89 -16.06 59.66
C PRO A 22 -21.53 -15.57 59.22
N ALA A 23 -20.82 -16.38 58.40
CA ALA A 23 -19.60 -15.94 57.70
C ALA A 23 -20.00 -14.77 56.80
N LEU A 24 -19.65 -13.56 57.21
CA LEU A 24 -19.65 -12.39 56.32
C LEU A 24 -18.79 -12.75 55.14
N ALA A 25 -19.42 -13.04 53.99
CA ALA A 25 -18.73 -13.13 52.70
C ALA A 25 -18.02 -11.80 52.48
N SER A 26 -16.70 -11.81 52.67
CA SER A 26 -15.85 -10.65 52.37
C SER A 26 -16.06 -10.35 50.89
N ALA A 27 -16.85 -9.33 50.59
CA ALA A 27 -16.94 -8.78 49.26
C ALA A 27 -15.51 -8.39 48.84
N LYS A 28 -14.91 -9.14 47.89
CA LYS A 28 -13.64 -8.77 47.32
C LYS A 28 -13.78 -7.33 46.85
N SER A 29 -13.10 -6.40 47.53
CA SER A 29 -13.03 -5.01 47.12
C SER A 29 -12.52 -5.00 45.66
N LYS A 30 -13.27 -4.38 44.76
CA LYS A 30 -12.81 -4.20 43.38
C LYS A 30 -11.40 -3.57 43.41
N PRO A 31 -10.47 -4.07 42.62
CA PRO A 31 -9.10 -3.52 42.61
C PRO A 31 -9.18 -2.01 42.33
N GLN A 32 -8.56 -1.22 43.19
CA GLN A 32 -8.46 0.20 43.01
C GLN A 32 -7.39 0.46 41.94
N LEU A 33 -7.80 0.90 40.72
CA LEU A 33 -6.88 1.24 39.64
C LEU A 33 -6.26 2.62 39.92
N PRO A 34 -5.00 2.87 39.50
CA PRO A 34 -4.38 4.19 39.57
C PRO A 34 -5.20 5.21 38.76
N PRO A 35 -5.23 6.50 39.16
CA PRO A 35 -5.86 7.53 38.33
C PRO A 35 -5.17 7.63 36.97
N VAL A 36 -5.98 7.84 35.91
CA VAL A 36 -5.48 8.04 34.55
C VAL A 36 -4.95 9.47 34.43
N ASP A 37 -3.80 9.64 33.80
CA ASP A 37 -3.34 10.98 33.42
C ASP A 37 -4.14 11.49 32.22
N THR A 38 -5.12 12.36 32.47
CA THR A 38 -5.96 12.98 31.45
C THR A 38 -5.53 14.41 31.12
N SER A 39 -4.39 14.87 31.63
CA SER A 39 -3.92 16.26 31.44
C SER A 39 -3.71 16.65 29.98
N LYS A 40 -3.49 15.65 29.10
CA LYS A 40 -3.34 15.82 27.66
C LYS A 40 -4.47 15.14 26.85
N ALA A 41 -5.62 14.89 27.47
CA ALA A 41 -6.70 14.14 26.83
C ALA A 41 -7.24 14.77 25.53
N GLY A 42 -7.07 16.05 25.28
CA GLY A 42 -7.40 16.67 23.99
C GLY A 42 -6.38 16.38 22.86
N THR A 43 -5.17 15.99 23.22
CA THR A 43 -4.05 15.84 22.28
C THR A 43 -3.55 14.41 22.17
N CYS A 44 -3.59 13.65 23.28
CA CYS A 44 -3.03 12.30 23.40
C CYS A 44 -4.11 11.31 23.86
N ASP A 45 -4.18 10.13 23.23
CA ASP A 45 -5.00 9.04 23.77
C ASP A 45 -4.35 8.47 25.03
N PHE A 46 -5.12 8.37 26.10
CA PHE A 46 -4.66 7.81 27.37
C PHE A 46 -4.91 6.31 27.55
N ILE A 47 -5.57 5.67 26.58
CA ILE A 47 -6.08 4.27 26.76
C ILE A 47 -4.95 3.27 27.00
N ALA A 48 -3.78 3.48 26.41
CA ALA A 48 -2.64 2.57 26.54
C ALA A 48 -1.72 2.91 27.74
N GLN A 49 -2.12 3.85 28.64
CA GLN A 49 -1.30 4.19 29.79
C GLN A 49 -1.11 2.98 30.75
N PRO A 50 0.10 2.80 31.28
CA PRO A 50 1.25 3.71 31.22
C PRO A 50 2.19 3.47 30.01
N HIS A 51 1.82 2.65 29.05
CA HIS A 51 2.70 2.07 28.02
C HIS A 51 2.77 2.85 26.72
N SER A 52 2.08 3.99 26.59
CA SER A 52 2.11 4.79 25.36
C SER A 52 3.20 5.87 25.44
N PRO A 53 4.34 5.70 24.76
CA PRO A 53 5.40 6.71 24.76
C PRO A 53 5.13 7.88 23.81
N LEU A 54 4.13 7.76 22.94
CA LEU A 54 3.72 8.76 21.95
C LEU A 54 2.24 9.08 22.11
N CYS A 55 1.87 10.34 21.88
CA CYS A 55 0.49 10.80 21.98
C CYS A 55 -0.48 10.04 21.07
N MET A 56 -0.03 9.69 19.86
CA MET A 56 -0.89 9.11 18.81
C MET A 56 -0.96 7.58 18.84
N LEU A 57 -0.36 6.89 19.81
CA LEU A 57 -0.49 5.44 19.94
C LEU A 57 -1.61 5.05 20.93
N PRO A 58 -2.42 4.02 20.60
CA PRO A 58 -2.43 3.21 19.38
C PRO A 58 -2.90 4.00 18.15
N PHE A 59 -2.36 3.65 16.97
CA PHE A 59 -2.67 4.29 15.70
C PHE A 59 -3.01 3.20 14.64
N PRO A 60 -3.93 3.42 13.67
CA PRO A 60 -4.93 4.49 13.63
C PRO A 60 -5.97 4.35 14.73
N ASN A 61 -6.67 5.45 15.10
CA ASN A 61 -7.61 5.45 16.21
C ASN A 61 -8.65 6.56 16.07
N ASP A 62 -9.93 6.22 16.17
CA ASP A 62 -11.04 7.17 16.06
C ASP A 62 -11.11 8.18 17.22
N TYR A 63 -10.29 8.00 18.26
CA TYR A 63 -10.06 9.02 19.27
C TYR A 63 -9.57 10.36 18.64
N PHE A 64 -8.84 10.27 17.57
CA PHE A 64 -8.30 11.41 16.82
C PHE A 64 -9.20 11.84 15.65
N THR A 65 -10.50 11.60 15.77
CA THR A 65 -11.50 12.06 14.81
C THR A 65 -12.61 12.82 15.50
N ARG A 66 -13.27 13.71 14.77
CA ARG A 66 -14.51 14.35 15.18
C ARG A 66 -15.65 13.99 14.26
N ALA A 67 -16.88 14.12 14.75
CA ALA A 67 -18.07 13.95 13.92
C ALA A 67 -18.13 15.04 12.84
N ASP A 68 -18.38 14.62 11.60
CA ASP A 68 -18.60 15.50 10.45
C ASP A 68 -19.67 14.90 9.52
N PRO A 69 -20.96 15.27 9.72
CA PRO A 69 -22.04 14.76 8.90
C PRO A 69 -21.94 15.12 7.41
N SER A 70 -21.06 16.05 7.04
CA SER A 70 -20.82 16.43 5.65
C SER A 70 -19.88 15.50 4.91
N SER A 71 -19.13 14.67 5.64
CA SER A 71 -18.21 13.68 5.07
C SER A 71 -18.92 12.36 4.79
N PRO A 72 -18.49 11.58 3.76
CA PRO A 72 -19.05 10.27 3.47
C PRO A 72 -18.95 9.27 4.65
N THR A 73 -17.91 9.38 5.47
CA THR A 73 -17.72 8.50 6.65
C THR A 73 -18.46 8.97 7.90
N GLY A 74 -19.04 10.19 7.88
CA GLY A 74 -19.58 10.84 9.07
C GLY A 74 -18.53 11.35 10.05
N ARG A 75 -17.23 11.24 9.70
CA ARG A 75 -16.09 11.62 10.52
C ARG A 75 -15.10 12.49 9.77
N ARG A 76 -14.22 13.13 10.51
CA ARG A 76 -13.05 13.86 10.01
C ARG A 76 -11.90 13.71 10.98
N ILE A 77 -10.70 13.54 10.44
CA ILE A 77 -9.46 13.56 11.25
C ILE A 77 -9.38 14.89 12.00
N ASP A 78 -8.94 14.82 13.25
CA ASP A 78 -8.86 15.95 14.18
C ASP A 78 -7.57 15.85 15.02
N PHE A 79 -6.45 15.84 14.34
CA PHE A 79 -5.15 15.85 15.00
C PHE A 79 -4.84 17.23 15.54
N GLU A 80 -4.39 17.28 16.80
CA GLU A 80 -3.77 18.47 17.38
C GLU A 80 -2.28 18.51 17.03
N THR A 81 -1.80 19.62 16.46
CA THR A 81 -0.38 19.74 16.05
C THR A 81 0.58 19.45 17.19
N ALA A 82 0.22 19.81 18.45
CA ALA A 82 1.04 19.54 19.63
C ALA A 82 1.23 18.03 19.94
N GLY A 83 0.35 17.15 19.42
CA GLY A 83 0.43 15.69 19.58
C GLY A 83 1.22 14.99 18.48
N MET A 84 1.53 15.71 17.39
CA MET A 84 2.22 15.14 16.23
C MET A 84 3.71 14.90 16.54
N PRO A 85 4.36 13.93 15.83
CA PRO A 85 5.80 13.73 15.93
C PRO A 85 6.59 15.03 15.67
N THR A 86 7.67 15.23 16.43
CA THR A 86 8.51 16.41 16.32
C THR A 86 9.84 16.10 15.64
N ASN A 87 10.33 17.03 14.85
CA ASN A 87 11.67 16.93 14.26
C ASN A 87 12.78 17.25 15.28
N VAL A 88 14.04 17.14 14.86
CA VAL A 88 15.22 17.43 15.68
C VAL A 88 15.27 18.86 16.21
N LEU A 89 14.55 19.81 15.59
CA LEU A 89 14.43 21.20 16.03
C LEU A 89 13.26 21.41 17.01
N GLY A 90 12.57 20.32 17.41
CA GLY A 90 11.41 20.38 18.29
C GLY A 90 10.13 20.90 17.61
N GLN A 91 10.12 20.97 16.28
CA GLN A 91 8.96 21.42 15.51
C GLN A 91 8.04 20.22 15.20
N PRO A 92 6.76 20.27 15.61
CA PRO A 92 5.82 19.20 15.27
C PRO A 92 5.40 19.26 13.81
N ILE A 93 5.07 18.09 13.24
CA ILE A 93 4.45 18.00 11.92
C ILE A 93 3.12 18.77 11.94
N GLN A 94 2.84 19.56 10.92
CA GLN A 94 1.58 20.31 10.83
C GLN A 94 0.40 19.38 10.59
N ALA A 95 -0.62 19.47 11.45
CA ALA A 95 -1.80 18.59 11.40
C ALA A 95 -2.78 18.92 10.26
N ALA A 96 -2.82 20.17 9.79
CA ALA A 96 -3.84 20.65 8.86
C ALA A 96 -3.98 19.83 7.56
N PRO A 97 -2.92 19.34 6.88
CA PRO A 97 -3.06 18.51 5.70
C PRO A 97 -3.76 17.16 5.95
N TYR A 98 -3.59 16.60 7.15
CA TYR A 98 -4.21 15.35 7.59
C TYR A 98 -5.67 15.56 7.98
N ASN A 99 -5.98 16.69 8.66
CA ASN A 99 -7.32 17.04 9.11
C ASN A 99 -8.30 17.33 7.97
N ALA A 100 -7.81 17.40 6.72
CA ALA A 100 -8.64 17.42 5.53
C ALA A 100 -9.26 16.04 5.20
N SER A 101 -8.72 14.94 5.76
CA SER A 101 -9.17 13.57 5.50
C SER A 101 -10.37 13.19 6.34
N ASP A 102 -11.23 12.32 5.79
CA ASP A 102 -12.43 11.81 6.45
C ASP A 102 -12.24 10.42 7.10
N GLY A 103 -10.98 10.00 7.24
CA GLY A 103 -10.57 8.75 7.86
C GLY A 103 -9.10 8.45 7.62
N PHE A 104 -8.68 7.24 8.01
CA PHE A 104 -7.30 6.76 7.91
C PHE A 104 -7.05 6.03 6.59
N SER A 105 -5.78 5.75 6.29
CA SER A 105 -5.38 5.03 5.06
C SER A 105 -6.06 3.67 4.92
N GLN A 106 -6.40 3.30 3.68
CA GLN A 106 -6.93 1.96 3.33
C GLN A 106 -5.93 0.83 3.58
N GLY A 107 -4.64 1.12 3.55
CA GLY A 107 -3.57 0.19 3.89
C GLY A 107 -2.88 0.51 5.22
N ALA A 108 -3.57 1.20 6.15
CA ALA A 108 -2.96 1.66 7.40
C ALA A 108 -2.30 0.53 8.17
N THR A 109 -1.01 0.66 8.47
CA THR A 109 -0.34 -0.14 9.49
C THR A 109 -0.90 0.25 10.85
N ILE A 110 -1.38 -0.75 11.61
CA ILE A 110 -1.88 -0.56 12.97
C ILE A 110 -0.69 -0.68 13.92
N LEU A 111 -0.46 0.35 14.71
CA LEU A 111 0.74 0.55 15.51
C LEU A 111 0.41 0.69 16.99
N LEU A 112 1.15 -0.01 17.82
CA LEU A 112 1.10 0.18 19.26
C LEU A 112 2.41 -0.24 19.93
N LYS A 113 2.65 0.26 21.15
CA LYS A 113 3.74 -0.22 21.99
C LYS A 113 3.19 -1.24 22.99
N VAL A 114 3.78 -2.43 23.03
CA VAL A 114 3.44 -3.47 24.00
C VAL A 114 4.73 -3.83 24.76
N PRO A 115 4.92 -3.37 26.00
CA PRO A 115 6.06 -3.79 26.82
C PRO A 115 6.11 -5.30 26.97
N GLY A 116 7.28 -5.88 26.68
CA GLY A 116 7.46 -7.33 26.68
C GLY A 116 7.19 -8.01 25.34
N ILE A 117 6.81 -7.25 24.28
CA ILE A 117 6.85 -7.68 22.88
C ILE A 117 7.77 -6.72 22.13
N GLU A 118 9.04 -7.09 22.02
CA GLU A 118 10.11 -6.24 21.48
C GLU A 118 10.96 -6.98 20.45
N THR A 119 10.69 -8.28 20.25
CA THR A 119 11.42 -9.14 19.33
C THR A 119 10.47 -10.03 18.52
N THR A 120 10.96 -10.55 17.39
CA THR A 120 10.23 -11.58 16.60
C THR A 120 9.91 -12.81 17.45
N ALA A 121 10.77 -13.17 18.43
CA ALA A 121 10.51 -14.28 19.34
C ALA A 121 9.30 -14.01 20.26
N ASP A 122 9.12 -12.79 20.74
CA ASP A 122 7.93 -12.40 21.53
C ASP A 122 6.66 -12.47 20.70
N VAL A 123 6.70 -11.96 19.46
CA VAL A 123 5.55 -12.03 18.52
C VAL A 123 5.16 -13.49 18.26
N ARG A 124 6.14 -14.38 18.07
CA ARG A 124 5.91 -15.83 17.89
C ARG A 124 5.38 -16.49 19.15
N ALA A 125 5.91 -16.15 20.33
CA ALA A 125 5.46 -16.71 21.62
C ALA A 125 4.01 -16.36 21.93
N THR A 126 3.57 -15.17 21.55
CA THR A 126 2.16 -14.76 21.67
C THR A 126 1.25 -15.51 20.68
N GLY A 127 1.80 -16.13 19.63
CA GLY A 127 1.03 -16.84 18.59
C GLY A 127 0.36 -15.92 17.60
N ALA A 128 0.86 -14.70 17.43
CA ALA A 128 0.36 -13.75 16.44
C ALA A 128 0.50 -14.30 15.01
N VAL A 129 -0.30 -13.77 14.09
CA VAL A 129 -0.36 -14.24 12.69
C VAL A 129 0.92 -13.83 11.97
N PRO A 130 1.76 -14.77 11.55
CA PRO A 130 2.98 -14.43 10.83
C PRO A 130 2.70 -14.20 9.35
N ILE A 131 3.56 -13.43 8.69
CA ILE A 131 3.42 -13.09 7.26
C ILE A 131 3.48 -14.33 6.36
N GLU A 132 4.26 -15.35 6.73
CA GLU A 132 4.38 -16.61 6.02
C GLU A 132 3.10 -17.47 6.06
N HIS A 133 2.19 -17.21 7.00
CA HIS A 133 0.96 -17.98 7.20
C HIS A 133 -0.26 -17.11 7.53
N ILE A 134 -0.59 -16.19 6.66
CA ILE A 134 -1.70 -15.23 6.85
C ILE A 134 -3.03 -15.94 7.18
N GLY A 135 -3.28 -17.12 6.62
CA GLY A 135 -4.50 -17.91 6.89
C GLY A 135 -4.79 -18.18 8.37
N ARG A 136 -3.79 -18.07 9.24
CA ARG A 136 -3.94 -18.23 10.69
C ARG A 136 -4.79 -17.15 11.36
N TYR A 137 -5.06 -16.01 10.72
CA TYR A 137 -5.94 -14.95 11.25
C TYR A 137 -7.37 -15.47 11.60
N ARG A 138 -7.79 -16.56 10.97
CA ARG A 138 -9.12 -17.18 11.19
C ARG A 138 -9.23 -18.02 12.46
N ARG A 139 -8.12 -18.29 13.15
CA ARG A 139 -8.14 -19.11 14.36
C ARG A 139 -8.98 -18.44 15.43
N GLU A 140 -9.86 -19.21 16.09
CA GLU A 140 -10.73 -18.70 17.16
C GLU A 140 -9.93 -18.02 18.26
N ASN A 141 -8.80 -18.60 18.64
CA ASN A 141 -7.90 -18.11 19.68
C ASN A 141 -6.80 -17.17 19.16
N ALA A 142 -6.94 -16.57 17.98
CA ALA A 142 -5.97 -15.59 17.49
C ALA A 142 -5.80 -14.46 18.50
N PRO A 143 -4.54 -14.13 18.92
CA PRO A 143 -4.29 -13.12 19.95
C PRO A 143 -4.47 -11.70 19.43
N VAL A 144 -4.36 -11.50 18.12
CA VAL A 144 -4.60 -10.22 17.44
C VAL A 144 -5.69 -10.42 16.41
N VAL A 145 -6.75 -9.64 16.53
CA VAL A 145 -7.92 -9.69 15.65
C VAL A 145 -8.28 -8.29 15.19
N VAL A 146 -8.54 -8.14 13.90
CA VAL A 146 -9.13 -6.93 13.31
C VAL A 146 -10.48 -7.34 12.73
N ILE A 147 -11.54 -6.60 13.06
CA ILE A 147 -12.91 -6.89 12.64
C ILE A 147 -13.44 -5.70 11.87
N ASP A 148 -13.97 -5.94 10.69
CA ASP A 148 -14.81 -4.99 9.98
C ASP A 148 -16.16 -4.90 10.73
N ALA A 149 -16.43 -3.77 11.35
CA ALA A 149 -17.58 -3.56 12.21
C ALA A 149 -18.92 -3.60 11.45
N GLU A 150 -18.91 -3.35 10.14
CA GLU A 150 -20.11 -3.35 9.30
C GLU A 150 -20.51 -4.76 8.89
N SER A 151 -19.54 -5.58 8.45
CA SER A 151 -19.79 -6.96 8.03
C SER A 151 -19.71 -7.97 9.18
N GLY A 152 -19.12 -7.62 10.31
CA GLY A 152 -18.81 -8.50 11.42
C GLY A 152 -17.67 -9.49 11.10
N ARG A 153 -16.94 -9.35 10.01
CA ARG A 153 -15.94 -10.32 9.59
C ARG A 153 -14.55 -9.97 10.10
N ARG A 154 -13.81 -10.99 10.53
CA ARG A 154 -12.38 -10.85 10.82
C ARG A 154 -11.64 -10.53 9.53
N TRP A 155 -10.81 -9.48 9.57
CA TRP A 155 -10.00 -9.05 8.44
C TRP A 155 -8.70 -9.83 8.38
N PRO A 156 -8.23 -10.22 7.18
CA PRO A 156 -6.94 -10.89 7.02
C PRO A 156 -5.79 -9.91 7.31
N ILE A 157 -4.92 -10.32 8.23
CA ILE A 157 -3.79 -9.52 8.72
C ILE A 157 -2.54 -10.40 8.89
N TRP A 158 -1.39 -9.75 8.99
CA TRP A 158 -0.20 -10.31 9.64
C TRP A 158 0.34 -9.35 10.69
N VAL A 159 1.17 -9.89 11.57
CA VAL A 159 1.71 -9.15 12.73
C VAL A 159 3.21 -9.34 12.79
N GLU A 160 3.94 -8.26 12.99
CA GLU A 160 5.39 -8.25 13.15
C GLU A 160 5.83 -7.21 14.17
N ILE A 161 7.12 -7.17 14.47
CA ILE A 161 7.75 -6.12 15.26
C ILE A 161 8.59 -5.25 14.33
N ASP A 162 8.60 -3.93 14.54
CA ASP A 162 9.49 -3.03 13.80
C ASP A 162 10.96 -3.41 14.00
N SER A 163 11.50 -4.21 13.08
CA SER A 163 12.87 -4.69 13.11
C SER A 163 13.89 -3.67 12.59
N THR A 164 13.44 -2.53 12.07
CA THR A 164 14.32 -1.46 11.57
C THR A 164 14.98 -0.68 12.69
N GLN A 165 14.45 -0.73 13.92
CA GLN A 165 15.00 -0.02 15.05
C GLN A 165 16.04 -0.87 15.80
N PRO A 166 17.27 -0.34 16.00
CA PRO A 166 18.33 -1.07 16.67
C PRO A 166 18.02 -1.36 18.15
N ASN A 167 17.33 -0.42 18.83
CA ASN A 167 16.97 -0.59 20.24
C ASN A 167 15.63 -1.35 20.36
N PRO A 168 15.62 -2.58 20.92
CA PRO A 168 14.37 -3.35 21.07
C PRO A 168 13.29 -2.62 21.86
N SER A 169 13.67 -1.82 22.87
CA SER A 169 12.71 -1.09 23.70
C SER A 169 11.99 0.04 22.98
N SER A 170 12.47 0.48 21.81
CA SER A 170 11.81 1.48 20.97
C SER A 170 10.90 0.88 19.89
N ARG A 171 10.97 -0.43 19.64
CA ARG A 171 10.21 -1.11 18.60
C ARG A 171 8.71 -1.10 18.87
N ALA A 172 7.94 -0.81 17.84
CA ALA A 172 6.48 -0.90 17.86
C ALA A 172 6.01 -2.29 17.38
N LEU A 173 4.88 -2.76 17.89
CA LEU A 173 4.15 -3.86 17.28
C LEU A 173 3.38 -3.32 16.09
N GLU A 174 3.52 -3.98 14.95
CA GLU A 174 2.90 -3.62 13.67
C GLU A 174 1.90 -4.70 13.25
N ILE A 175 0.69 -4.28 12.89
CA ILE A 175 -0.37 -5.15 12.36
C ILE A 175 -0.73 -4.60 10.99
N HIS A 176 -0.56 -5.42 9.95
CA HIS A 176 -0.77 -5.00 8.57
C HIS A 176 -1.97 -5.70 7.95
N PRO A 177 -2.80 -5.01 7.15
CA PRO A 177 -3.85 -5.64 6.38
C PRO A 177 -3.26 -6.43 5.20
N ALA A 178 -3.61 -7.70 5.08
CA ALA A 178 -3.21 -8.54 3.95
C ALA A 178 -4.05 -8.29 2.68
N VAL A 179 -5.14 -7.57 2.81
CA VAL A 179 -6.00 -6.98 1.78
C VAL A 179 -6.31 -5.57 2.26
N ASN A 180 -6.29 -4.58 1.40
CA ASN A 180 -6.66 -3.22 1.83
C ASN A 180 -8.01 -3.20 2.52
N PHE A 181 -8.13 -2.41 3.57
CA PHE A 181 -9.40 -2.17 4.25
C PHE A 181 -10.43 -1.58 3.30
N SER A 182 -11.69 -1.91 3.48
CA SER A 182 -12.79 -1.34 2.71
C SER A 182 -12.95 0.16 3.02
N SER A 183 -13.09 0.95 1.96
CA SER A 183 -13.25 2.40 2.07
C SER A 183 -14.49 2.78 2.88
N GLY A 184 -14.34 3.72 3.78
CA GLY A 184 -15.44 4.24 4.59
C GLY A 184 -15.86 3.34 5.75
N HIS A 185 -15.34 2.11 5.86
CA HIS A 185 -15.71 1.17 6.92
C HIS A 185 -14.99 1.49 8.23
N ARG A 186 -15.65 1.13 9.34
CA ARG A 186 -15.08 1.14 10.69
C ARG A 186 -14.49 -0.22 11.02
N TYR A 187 -13.29 -0.24 11.58
CA TYR A 187 -12.59 -1.45 12.03
C TYR A 187 -12.36 -1.44 13.53
N ILE A 188 -12.50 -2.59 14.16
CA ILE A 188 -12.21 -2.79 15.58
C ILE A 188 -10.95 -3.65 15.69
N VAL A 189 -9.97 -3.16 16.44
CA VAL A 189 -8.74 -3.88 16.77
C VAL A 189 -8.87 -4.46 18.16
N ALA A 190 -8.56 -5.74 18.33
CA ALA A 190 -8.57 -6.42 19.63
C ALA A 190 -7.31 -7.25 19.80
N LEU A 191 -6.61 -7.01 20.90
CA LEU A 191 -5.47 -7.81 21.34
C LEU A 191 -5.86 -8.54 22.64
N ARG A 192 -5.56 -9.84 22.72
CA ARG A 192 -5.91 -10.66 23.88
C ARG A 192 -4.81 -11.67 24.18
N ASP A 193 -4.72 -12.07 25.45
CA ASP A 193 -3.82 -13.12 25.94
C ASP A 193 -2.37 -13.01 25.46
N LEU A 194 -1.87 -11.78 25.30
CA LEU A 194 -0.52 -11.53 24.84
C LEU A 194 0.50 -12.12 25.81
N ARG A 195 1.59 -12.67 25.24
CA ARG A 195 2.68 -13.31 26.00
C ARG A 195 4.04 -12.81 25.50
N ASN A 196 4.98 -12.70 26.43
CA ASN A 196 6.38 -12.46 26.09
C ASN A 196 7.09 -13.78 25.68
N ALA A 197 8.35 -13.70 25.28
CA ALA A 197 9.15 -14.86 24.88
C ALA A 197 9.32 -15.93 25.98
N ALA A 198 9.16 -15.56 27.25
CA ALA A 198 9.14 -16.51 28.38
C ALA A 198 7.79 -17.21 28.56
N GLY A 199 6.78 -16.86 27.76
CA GLY A 199 5.41 -17.39 27.86
C GLY A 199 4.57 -16.73 28.96
N GLU A 200 5.05 -15.68 29.60
CA GLU A 200 4.36 -14.95 30.64
C GLU A 200 3.29 -14.04 30.03
N ARG A 201 2.10 -14.03 30.65
CA ARG A 201 1.00 -13.16 30.21
C ARG A 201 1.33 -11.69 30.49
N ILE A 202 1.11 -10.85 29.49
CA ILE A 202 1.30 -9.40 29.60
C ILE A 202 0.02 -8.76 30.13
N GLU A 203 0.15 -7.98 31.20
CA GLU A 203 -0.98 -7.29 31.83
C GLU A 203 -1.48 -6.13 30.97
N ALA A 204 -2.81 -6.00 30.91
CA ALA A 204 -3.47 -4.92 30.19
C ALA A 204 -3.16 -3.55 30.80
N PRO A 205 -3.06 -2.49 30.00
CA PRO A 205 -2.89 -1.12 30.46
C PRO A 205 -3.97 -0.75 31.49
N PHE A 206 -3.60 -0.14 32.61
CA PHE A 206 -4.56 0.15 33.69
C PHE A 206 -5.66 1.10 33.24
N ALA A 207 -5.37 2.02 32.32
CA ALA A 207 -6.37 2.94 31.77
C ALA A 207 -7.47 2.18 31.00
N PHE A 208 -7.10 1.18 30.18
CA PHE A 208 -8.07 0.32 29.48
C PHE A 208 -8.87 -0.52 30.48
N ARG A 209 -8.29 -0.97 31.58
CA ARG A 209 -8.96 -1.80 32.59
C ARG A 209 -10.14 -1.08 33.24
N TYR A 210 -10.22 0.25 33.27
CA TYR A 210 -11.43 0.96 33.71
C TYR A 210 -12.66 0.56 32.90
N TYR A 211 -12.50 0.35 31.60
CA TYR A 211 -13.58 -0.09 30.71
C TYR A 211 -13.75 -1.61 30.74
N ARG A 212 -12.65 -2.36 30.57
CA ARG A 212 -12.65 -3.82 30.56
C ARG A 212 -13.25 -4.40 31.84
N ASP A 213 -12.79 -3.98 33.00
CA ASP A 213 -13.13 -4.53 34.30
C ASP A 213 -14.38 -3.85 34.93
N ARG A 214 -15.03 -2.93 34.18
CA ARG A 214 -16.22 -2.17 34.64
C ARG A 214 -15.96 -1.38 35.93
N VAL A 215 -14.74 -0.81 36.08
CA VAL A 215 -14.37 0.05 37.20
C VAL A 215 -14.80 1.48 36.86
N HIS A 216 -15.58 2.14 37.73
CA HIS A 216 -15.93 3.53 37.54
C HIS A 216 -14.79 4.45 38.00
N SER A 217 -14.50 5.46 37.20
CA SER A 217 -13.57 6.54 37.54
C SER A 217 -14.33 7.76 38.04
N ARG A 218 -13.63 8.62 38.78
CA ARG A 218 -14.15 9.97 39.12
C ARG A 218 -13.73 11.02 38.08
N GLN A 219 -13.00 10.61 37.05
CA GLN A 219 -12.45 11.48 36.00
C GLN A 219 -13.46 11.54 34.83
N PRO A 220 -13.97 12.77 34.52
CA PRO A 220 -14.99 12.96 33.47
C PRO A 220 -14.53 12.45 32.08
N GLU A 221 -13.26 12.66 31.71
CA GLU A 221 -12.67 12.26 30.45
C GLU A 221 -12.70 10.73 30.27
N VAL A 222 -12.43 9.98 31.34
CA VAL A 222 -12.51 8.52 31.35
C VAL A 222 -13.96 8.04 31.20
N GLU A 223 -14.89 8.62 31.98
CA GLU A 223 -16.30 8.21 31.93
C GLU A 223 -16.99 8.58 30.61
N ALA A 224 -16.58 9.69 29.96
CA ALA A 224 -17.13 10.11 28.68
C ALA A 224 -16.95 9.06 27.57
N ARG A 225 -15.88 8.25 27.62
CA ARG A 225 -15.61 7.20 26.63
C ARG A 225 -16.31 5.87 26.93
N ARG A 226 -16.90 5.67 28.11
CA ARG A 226 -17.42 4.37 28.55
C ARG A 226 -18.46 3.80 27.60
N ARG A 227 -19.40 4.60 27.13
CA ARG A 227 -20.44 4.15 26.20
C ARG A 227 -19.84 3.61 24.92
N HIS A 228 -18.86 4.31 24.36
CA HIS A 228 -18.17 3.90 23.16
C HIS A 228 -17.47 2.54 23.34
N PHE A 229 -16.79 2.31 24.48
CA PHE A 229 -16.19 1.00 24.79
C PHE A 229 -17.21 -0.10 24.98
N GLU A 230 -18.38 0.17 25.58
CA GLU A 230 -19.45 -0.84 25.66
C GLU A 230 -19.96 -1.24 24.27
N ASP A 231 -20.01 -0.31 23.31
CA ASP A 231 -20.35 -0.62 21.92
C ASP A 231 -19.26 -1.51 21.27
N ILE A 232 -17.97 -1.19 21.45
CA ILE A 232 -16.84 -2.03 21.00
C ILE A 232 -16.96 -3.44 21.61
N PHE A 233 -17.15 -3.58 22.92
CA PHE A 233 -17.27 -4.88 23.58
C PHE A 233 -18.49 -5.67 23.13
N LYS A 234 -19.56 -4.99 22.76
CA LYS A 234 -20.76 -5.63 22.20
C LYS A 234 -20.45 -6.24 20.83
N ASP A 235 -19.74 -5.51 19.97
CA ASP A 235 -19.36 -6.01 18.65
C ASP A 235 -18.36 -7.17 18.76
N LEU A 236 -17.32 -7.05 19.60
CA LEU A 236 -16.36 -8.13 19.87
C LEU A 236 -17.01 -9.41 20.38
N ARG A 237 -18.02 -9.29 21.26
CA ARG A 237 -18.73 -10.46 21.79
C ARG A 237 -19.50 -11.21 20.71
N ARG A 238 -20.03 -10.53 19.69
CA ARG A 238 -20.69 -11.18 18.55
C ARG A 238 -19.74 -12.09 17.79
N GLU A 239 -18.44 -11.73 17.81
CA GLU A 239 -17.36 -12.48 17.19
C GLU A 239 -16.68 -13.48 18.15
N GLY A 240 -17.30 -13.75 19.31
CA GLY A 240 -16.80 -14.71 20.29
C GLY A 240 -15.59 -14.23 21.09
N ILE A 241 -15.37 -12.92 21.20
CA ILE A 241 -14.26 -12.34 21.97
C ILE A 241 -14.81 -11.71 23.24
N ASP A 242 -14.46 -12.34 24.36
CA ASP A 242 -14.86 -11.84 25.68
C ASP A 242 -13.96 -10.70 26.15
N ARG A 243 -14.59 -9.68 26.76
CA ARG A 243 -13.86 -8.49 27.23
C ARG A 243 -12.78 -8.81 28.27
N ASP A 244 -12.98 -9.85 29.09
CA ASP A 244 -12.06 -10.22 30.17
C ASP A 244 -10.73 -10.81 29.66
N GLU A 245 -10.70 -11.26 28.40
CA GLU A 245 -9.50 -11.75 27.72
C GLU A 245 -8.64 -10.62 27.15
N LEU A 246 -9.20 -9.42 26.96
CA LEU A 246 -8.57 -8.34 26.23
C LEU A 246 -7.36 -7.76 26.98
N TYR A 247 -6.28 -7.61 26.24
CA TYR A 247 -5.16 -6.73 26.61
C TYR A 247 -5.51 -5.27 26.28
N LEU A 248 -5.99 -5.02 25.05
CA LEU A 248 -6.40 -3.70 24.56
C LEU A 248 -7.40 -3.87 23.41
N ALA A 249 -8.36 -2.95 23.30
CA ALA A 249 -9.20 -2.82 22.12
C ALA A 249 -9.52 -1.34 21.83
N TRP A 250 -9.61 -1.00 20.55
CA TRP A 250 -10.03 0.31 20.04
C TRP A 250 -10.58 0.18 18.64
N ASP A 251 -10.98 1.28 18.03
CA ASP A 251 -11.49 1.31 16.67
C ASP A 251 -10.95 2.48 15.87
N PHE A 252 -11.07 2.34 14.55
CA PHE A 252 -10.74 3.40 13.60
C PHE A 252 -11.61 3.30 12.35
N THR A 253 -11.81 4.45 11.68
CA THR A 253 -12.57 4.56 10.44
C THR A 253 -11.63 4.81 9.27
N VAL A 254 -11.75 3.99 8.22
CA VAL A 254 -10.98 4.14 6.98
C VAL A 254 -11.55 5.28 6.15
N ALA A 255 -10.69 6.05 5.50
CA ALA A 255 -11.09 7.12 4.62
C ALA A 255 -12.00 6.64 3.49
N SER A 256 -12.90 7.48 3.06
CA SER A 256 -13.72 7.20 1.89
C SER A 256 -12.87 7.21 0.62
N ASP A 257 -13.29 6.48 -0.40
CA ASP A 257 -12.70 6.54 -1.73
C ASP A 257 -12.64 7.98 -2.28
N ARG A 258 -13.70 8.73 -2.05
CA ARG A 258 -13.76 10.14 -2.44
C ARG A 258 -12.65 10.98 -1.85
N ASN A 259 -12.18 10.67 -0.65
CA ASN A 259 -11.02 11.35 -0.04
C ASN A 259 -9.75 11.16 -0.87
N ASN A 260 -9.56 9.99 -1.47
CA ASN A 260 -8.33 9.63 -2.17
C ASN A 260 -8.33 10.13 -3.62
N TYR A 261 -9.33 9.81 -4.42
CA TYR A 261 -9.31 10.06 -5.86
C TYR A 261 -9.95 11.37 -6.31
N ARG A 262 -10.79 12.02 -5.47
CA ARG A 262 -11.63 13.16 -5.86
C ARG A 262 -10.87 14.28 -6.57
N ARG A 263 -9.66 14.60 -6.10
CA ARG A 263 -8.86 15.68 -6.68
C ARG A 263 -8.32 15.30 -8.06
N ALA A 264 -7.73 14.13 -8.19
CA ALA A 264 -7.22 13.63 -9.46
C ALA A 264 -8.33 13.45 -10.51
N LEU A 265 -9.49 12.93 -10.08
CA LEU A 265 -10.66 12.77 -10.94
C LEU A 265 -11.17 14.12 -11.45
N ALA A 266 -11.32 15.11 -10.57
CA ALA A 266 -11.75 16.45 -10.94
C ALA A 266 -10.79 17.14 -11.91
N MET A 267 -9.49 16.96 -11.72
CA MET A 267 -8.47 17.48 -12.65
C MET A 267 -8.58 16.81 -14.02
N ARG A 268 -8.72 15.48 -14.05
CA ARG A 268 -8.89 14.71 -15.28
C ARG A 268 -10.11 15.21 -16.06
N ASP A 269 -11.27 15.26 -15.41
CA ASP A 269 -12.54 15.61 -16.05
C ASP A 269 -12.51 17.04 -16.59
N ALA A 270 -12.00 18.00 -15.79
CA ALA A 270 -11.87 19.38 -16.24
C ALA A 270 -10.88 19.54 -17.40
N ALA A 271 -9.74 18.85 -17.35
CA ALA A 271 -8.71 18.93 -18.37
C ALA A 271 -9.14 18.28 -19.69
N PHE A 272 -9.90 17.17 -19.63
CA PHE A 272 -10.44 16.53 -20.84
C PHE A 272 -11.57 17.35 -21.47
N ALA A 273 -12.42 17.98 -20.64
CA ALA A 273 -13.41 18.92 -21.13
C ALA A 273 -12.78 20.13 -21.87
N GLU A 274 -11.59 20.60 -21.44
CA GLU A 274 -10.83 21.62 -22.18
C GLU A 274 -10.35 21.15 -23.56
N LEU A 275 -10.11 19.84 -23.74
CA LEU A 275 -9.82 19.24 -25.04
C LEU A 275 -11.07 19.06 -25.92
N GLY A 276 -12.25 19.26 -25.34
CA GLY A 276 -13.55 19.09 -26.01
C GLY A 276 -14.14 17.68 -25.83
N ASP A 277 -13.58 16.86 -24.95
CA ASP A 277 -14.15 15.58 -24.53
C ASP A 277 -14.91 15.76 -23.21
N THR A 278 -16.23 15.87 -23.31
CA THR A 278 -17.11 16.15 -22.18
C THR A 278 -17.93 14.93 -21.73
N ASP A 279 -17.83 13.82 -22.44
CA ASP A 279 -18.51 12.56 -22.12
C ASP A 279 -17.52 11.40 -22.13
N LEU A 280 -16.81 11.22 -21.01
CA LEU A 280 -15.86 10.12 -20.85
C LEU A 280 -16.55 8.76 -20.63
N SER A 281 -17.88 8.74 -20.43
CA SER A 281 -18.63 7.51 -20.14
C SER A 281 -18.77 6.60 -21.36
N ASP A 282 -18.68 7.14 -22.58
CA ASP A 282 -18.72 6.38 -23.83
C ASP A 282 -17.39 5.70 -24.18
N LEU A 283 -16.32 6.03 -23.43
CA LEU A 283 -14.95 5.48 -23.58
C LEU A 283 -14.36 5.67 -24.98
N VAL A 284 -14.83 6.70 -25.72
CA VAL A 284 -14.36 7.06 -27.05
C VAL A 284 -13.65 8.42 -26.98
N PRO A 285 -12.34 8.52 -27.24
CA PRO A 285 -11.64 9.79 -27.24
C PRO A 285 -12.26 10.77 -28.23
N GLN A 286 -12.77 11.89 -27.73
CA GLN A 286 -13.40 12.95 -28.51
C GLN A 286 -12.60 14.25 -28.40
N GLY A 287 -13.00 15.27 -29.17
CA GLY A 287 -12.36 16.58 -29.15
C GLY A 287 -11.01 16.62 -29.83
N GLY A 288 -10.12 17.50 -29.33
CA GLY A 288 -8.77 17.71 -29.84
C GLY A 288 -7.70 16.93 -29.09
N ALA A 289 -6.45 17.10 -29.52
CA ALA A 289 -5.26 16.65 -28.82
C ALA A 289 -4.62 17.80 -28.04
N PRO A 290 -3.83 17.53 -27.00
CA PRO A 290 -2.96 18.54 -26.40
C PRO A 290 -2.03 19.19 -27.43
N SER A 291 -1.74 20.48 -27.28
CA SER A 291 -0.71 21.14 -28.11
C SER A 291 0.66 20.53 -27.80
N PHE A 292 1.44 20.23 -28.84
CA PHE A 292 2.76 19.63 -28.69
C PHE A 292 3.75 20.21 -29.68
N GLN A 293 5.04 20.01 -29.39
CA GLN A 293 6.15 20.37 -30.26
C GLN A 293 7.20 19.26 -30.27
N VAL A 294 7.57 18.78 -31.45
CA VAL A 294 8.73 17.90 -31.63
C VAL A 294 9.99 18.78 -31.63
N LEU A 295 10.92 18.49 -30.74
CA LEU A 295 12.17 19.22 -30.58
C LEU A 295 13.34 18.53 -31.29
N SER A 296 13.34 17.19 -31.33
CA SER A 296 14.36 16.42 -32.03
C SER A 296 13.81 15.08 -32.51
N VAL A 297 14.33 14.66 -33.66
CA VAL A 297 14.16 13.33 -34.24
C VAL A 297 15.56 12.76 -34.46
N GLU A 298 15.84 11.63 -33.86
CA GLU A 298 17.08 10.88 -34.01
C GLU A 298 16.76 9.64 -34.85
N GLU A 299 17.35 9.57 -36.06
CA GLU A 299 17.15 8.42 -36.96
C GLU A 299 18.12 7.30 -36.61
N GLU A 300 17.59 6.06 -36.57
CA GLU A 300 18.33 4.83 -36.29
C GLU A 300 19.25 4.89 -35.06
N PRO A 301 18.77 5.41 -33.89
CA PRO A 301 19.60 5.50 -32.68
C PRO A 301 20.10 4.14 -32.21
N ASN A 302 19.37 3.07 -32.55
CA ASN A 302 19.72 1.69 -32.30
C ASN A 302 19.39 0.84 -33.55
N PRO A 303 20.39 0.73 -34.49
CA PRO A 303 20.16 0.01 -35.74
C PRO A 303 19.59 -1.40 -35.55
N GLY A 304 18.58 -1.73 -36.35
CA GLY A 304 17.86 -3.03 -36.27
C GLY A 304 16.81 -3.13 -35.15
N GLN A 305 16.77 -2.19 -34.20
CA GLN A 305 15.72 -2.17 -33.17
C GLN A 305 14.84 -0.91 -33.27
N ILE A 306 15.43 0.27 -33.24
CA ILE A 306 14.71 1.55 -33.22
C ILE A 306 15.03 2.31 -34.49
N ALA A 307 14.00 2.58 -35.28
CA ALA A 307 14.08 3.39 -36.46
C ALA A 307 14.17 4.89 -36.11
N ARG A 308 13.37 5.35 -35.14
CA ARG A 308 13.38 6.76 -34.71
C ARG A 308 13.16 6.87 -33.20
N ARG A 309 13.88 7.87 -32.63
CA ARG A 309 13.60 8.40 -31.29
C ARG A 309 13.13 9.84 -31.42
N VAL A 310 11.95 10.13 -30.91
CA VAL A 310 11.27 11.41 -31.05
C VAL A 310 11.13 12.06 -29.70
N LYS A 311 11.73 13.25 -29.51
CA LYS A 311 11.62 14.01 -28.27
C LYS A 311 10.93 15.34 -28.48
N GLY A 312 10.17 15.76 -27.49
CA GLY A 312 9.47 17.02 -27.56
C GLY A 312 8.81 17.43 -26.25
N THR A 313 7.90 18.36 -26.38
CA THR A 313 7.12 18.87 -25.26
C THR A 313 5.64 18.94 -25.62
N PHE A 314 4.79 18.97 -24.60
CA PHE A 314 3.34 19.15 -24.75
C PHE A 314 2.76 19.94 -23.58
N GLN A 315 1.61 20.54 -23.81
CA GLN A 315 0.95 21.39 -22.84
C GLN A 315 -0.09 20.61 -22.04
N VAL A 316 -0.07 20.80 -20.72
CA VAL A 316 -1.00 20.20 -19.76
C VAL A 316 -1.54 21.29 -18.84
N PRO A 317 -2.85 21.32 -18.50
CA PRO A 317 -3.34 22.19 -17.44
C PRO A 317 -2.59 22.00 -16.13
N CYS A 318 -2.10 23.10 -15.55
CA CYS A 318 -1.39 23.08 -14.28
C CYS A 318 -2.34 23.39 -13.13
N TYR A 319 -2.32 22.60 -12.06
CA TYR A 319 -3.12 22.80 -10.85
C TYR A 319 -2.27 23.10 -9.62
N LEU A 320 -0.94 23.13 -9.75
CA LEU A 320 -0.04 23.42 -8.64
C LEU A 320 0.29 24.92 -8.55
N PHE A 321 0.46 25.43 -7.35
CA PHE A 321 0.86 26.81 -7.07
C PHE A 321 2.25 26.86 -6.41
N PRO A 322 3.11 27.81 -6.75
CA PRO A 322 2.91 28.89 -7.74
C PRO A 322 2.96 28.41 -9.20
N THR A 323 3.52 27.24 -9.47
CA THR A 323 3.60 26.60 -10.80
C THR A 323 3.65 25.08 -10.63
N CYS A 324 3.62 24.32 -11.74
CA CYS A 324 3.86 22.86 -11.74
C CYS A 324 5.36 22.50 -11.65
N ALA A 325 6.25 23.43 -11.40
CA ALA A 325 7.67 23.18 -11.10
C ALA A 325 7.82 22.49 -9.72
N PRO A 326 9.01 21.93 -9.39
CA PRO A 326 9.29 21.37 -8.07
C PRO A 326 8.86 22.29 -6.91
N PHE A 327 8.40 21.69 -5.78
CA PHE A 327 7.81 22.35 -4.61
C PHE A 327 6.40 22.95 -4.79
N GLY A 328 5.80 22.88 -5.97
CA GLY A 328 4.41 23.28 -6.15
C GLY A 328 3.45 22.37 -5.35
N THR A 329 2.39 22.96 -4.78
CA THR A 329 1.30 22.28 -4.08
C THR A 329 -0.04 22.71 -4.67
N PHE A 330 -1.10 21.95 -4.45
CA PHE A 330 -2.41 22.36 -4.96
C PHE A 330 -2.89 23.67 -4.34
N LEU A 331 -3.38 24.55 -5.19
CA LEU A 331 -4.28 25.62 -4.79
C LEU A 331 -5.70 25.03 -4.78
N LEU A 332 -6.32 24.97 -3.59
CA LEU A 332 -7.63 24.37 -3.41
C LEU A 332 -8.74 25.44 -3.33
N GLY A 333 -9.86 25.19 -4.00
CA GLY A 333 -11.08 25.96 -3.86
C GLY A 333 -11.79 25.73 -2.52
N ALA A 334 -12.87 26.46 -2.30
CA ALA A 334 -13.71 26.29 -1.12
C ALA A 334 -14.33 24.89 -0.99
N ASP A 335 -14.49 24.20 -2.09
CA ASP A 335 -14.93 22.80 -2.18
C ASP A 335 -13.82 21.78 -1.94
N GLY A 336 -12.56 22.23 -1.76
CA GLY A 336 -11.38 21.39 -1.56
C GLY A 336 -10.87 20.71 -2.84
N LEU A 337 -11.31 21.17 -4.03
CA LEU A 337 -10.80 20.71 -5.33
C LEU A 337 -9.65 21.59 -5.82
N PRO A 338 -8.71 21.04 -6.60
CA PRO A 338 -7.63 21.81 -7.20
C PRO A 338 -8.15 22.84 -8.19
N ILE A 339 -7.63 24.06 -8.09
CA ILE A 339 -7.94 25.17 -9.02
C ILE A 339 -6.87 25.18 -10.10
N ARG A 340 -7.30 25.30 -11.38
CA ARG A 340 -6.38 25.46 -12.50
C ARG A 340 -5.54 26.73 -12.34
N ASN A 341 -4.21 26.58 -12.48
CA ASN A 341 -3.21 27.64 -12.30
C ASN A 341 -2.27 27.74 -13.52
N GLY A 342 -2.82 27.91 -14.71
CA GLY A 342 -2.07 28.07 -15.94
C GLY A 342 -1.83 26.76 -16.71
N ILE A 343 -0.67 26.70 -17.39
CA ILE A 343 -0.26 25.59 -18.25
C ILE A 343 1.13 25.12 -17.82
N TRP A 344 1.32 23.82 -17.75
CA TRP A 344 2.60 23.16 -17.63
C TRP A 344 3.08 22.67 -19.01
N VAL A 345 4.36 22.81 -19.29
CA VAL A 345 5.01 22.26 -20.48
C VAL A 345 5.75 20.99 -20.03
N ALA A 346 5.13 19.84 -20.26
CA ALA A 346 5.70 18.54 -19.98
C ALA A 346 6.57 18.07 -21.17
N ASN A 347 7.58 17.22 -20.90
CA ASN A 347 8.40 16.60 -21.93
C ASN A 347 7.77 15.28 -22.39
N PHE A 348 8.14 14.82 -23.58
CA PHE A 348 7.95 13.43 -23.99
C PHE A 348 9.19 12.86 -24.68
N ASP A 349 9.35 11.54 -24.59
CA ASP A 349 10.37 10.77 -25.28
C ASP A 349 9.72 9.50 -25.83
N CYS A 350 9.76 9.33 -27.16
CA CYS A 350 9.10 8.22 -27.85
C CYS A 350 10.11 7.42 -28.66
N ILE A 351 9.91 6.10 -28.73
CA ILE A 351 10.64 5.19 -29.62
C ILE A 351 9.70 4.55 -30.63
N VAL A 352 10.08 4.60 -31.89
CA VAL A 352 9.41 3.94 -33.01
C VAL A 352 10.28 2.77 -33.47
N PRO A 353 9.85 1.52 -33.30
CA PRO A 353 10.67 0.36 -33.67
C PRO A 353 10.73 0.15 -35.18
N VAL A 354 11.82 -0.46 -35.66
CA VAL A 354 12.02 -0.81 -37.07
C VAL A 354 10.87 -1.71 -37.57
N SER A 355 10.43 -2.69 -36.77
CA SER A 355 9.33 -3.58 -37.09
C SER A 355 8.01 -2.88 -37.43
N VAL A 356 7.81 -1.65 -36.97
CA VAL A 356 6.65 -0.80 -37.29
C VAL A 356 6.97 0.13 -38.44
N ALA A 357 8.12 0.85 -38.37
CA ALA A 357 8.51 1.82 -39.37
C ALA A 357 8.67 1.24 -40.78
N THR A 358 9.07 -0.03 -40.90
CA THR A 358 9.27 -0.71 -42.19
C THR A 358 8.33 -1.90 -42.40
N GLY A 359 7.50 -2.24 -41.42
CA GLY A 359 6.67 -3.46 -41.41
C GLY A 359 5.28 -3.27 -42.00
N THR A 360 4.57 -4.40 -42.13
CA THR A 360 3.17 -4.43 -42.53
C THR A 360 2.37 -5.23 -41.49
N PRO A 361 1.27 -4.70 -40.92
CA PRO A 361 0.71 -3.35 -41.16
C PRO A 361 1.66 -2.23 -40.71
N ALA A 362 1.44 -0.99 -41.20
CA ALA A 362 2.25 0.16 -40.86
C ALA A 362 2.16 0.57 -39.38
N SER A 363 0.98 0.37 -38.75
CA SER A 363 0.74 0.77 -37.37
C SER A 363 1.19 -0.28 -36.35
N GLY A 364 1.76 0.22 -35.24
CA GLY A 364 2.07 -0.54 -34.02
C GLY A 364 1.16 -0.14 -32.87
N ARG A 365 1.24 -0.90 -31.79
CA ARG A 365 0.47 -0.64 -30.57
C ARG A 365 1.06 0.54 -29.80
N PRO A 366 0.29 1.61 -29.53
CA PRO A 366 0.73 2.69 -28.65
C PRO A 366 0.76 2.22 -27.20
N VAL A 367 1.88 2.48 -26.52
CA VAL A 367 2.11 2.11 -25.13
C VAL A 367 2.71 3.27 -24.36
N LEU A 368 2.06 3.75 -23.32
CA LEU A 368 2.64 4.63 -22.31
C LEU A 368 3.66 3.85 -21.48
N TYR A 369 4.77 4.49 -21.15
CA TYR A 369 5.81 3.88 -20.32
C TYR A 369 6.11 4.70 -19.07
N GLY A 370 5.95 4.11 -17.90
CA GLY A 370 6.33 4.68 -16.60
C GLY A 370 7.76 4.32 -16.21
N HIS A 371 8.57 5.33 -15.89
CA HIS A 371 9.98 5.18 -15.52
C HIS A 371 10.19 4.76 -14.06
N GLY A 372 11.41 4.35 -13.71
CA GLY A 372 11.81 3.99 -12.34
C GLY A 372 11.90 5.17 -11.37
N LEU A 373 12.16 4.86 -10.09
CA LEU A 373 12.24 5.83 -9.01
C LEU A 373 13.21 6.96 -9.34
N PHE A 374 12.74 8.20 -9.27
CA PHE A 374 13.49 9.41 -9.62
C PHE A 374 14.18 9.36 -10.99
N GLY A 375 13.57 8.60 -11.92
CA GLY A 375 13.99 8.50 -13.30
C GLY A 375 13.46 9.63 -14.18
N GLN A 376 13.46 9.40 -15.48
CA GLN A 376 13.07 10.35 -16.53
C GLN A 376 12.42 9.60 -17.71
N ALA A 377 11.67 10.33 -18.54
CA ALA A 377 11.08 9.83 -19.80
C ALA A 377 12.08 9.07 -20.69
N GLY A 378 13.35 9.46 -20.68
CA GLY A 378 14.42 8.83 -21.47
C GLY A 378 14.65 7.34 -21.20
N GLU A 379 14.14 6.78 -20.07
CA GLU A 379 14.22 5.36 -19.76
C GLU A 379 13.42 4.49 -20.77
N VAL A 380 12.46 5.06 -21.48
CA VAL A 380 11.71 4.37 -22.54
C VAL A 380 12.63 3.78 -23.61
N ALA A 381 13.84 4.35 -23.81
CA ALA A 381 14.84 3.88 -24.74
C ALA A 381 15.87 2.90 -24.12
N SER A 382 15.62 2.37 -22.91
CA SER A 382 16.48 1.33 -22.30
C SER A 382 16.40 0.00 -23.07
N SER A 383 17.42 -0.86 -22.92
CA SER A 383 17.53 -2.08 -23.70
C SER A 383 16.29 -2.99 -23.61
N PRO A 384 15.73 -3.31 -22.43
CA PRO A 384 14.52 -4.14 -22.37
C PRO A 384 13.33 -3.51 -23.10
N GLN A 385 13.19 -2.17 -23.01
CA GLN A 385 12.08 -1.46 -23.63
C GLN A 385 12.20 -1.43 -25.16
N ARG A 386 13.42 -1.30 -25.70
CA ARG A 386 13.68 -1.38 -27.13
C ARG A 386 13.38 -2.79 -27.69
N THR A 387 13.80 -3.83 -26.95
CA THR A 387 13.54 -5.21 -27.35
C THR A 387 12.05 -5.50 -27.38
N LEU A 388 11.33 -5.16 -26.30
CA LEU A 388 9.87 -5.31 -26.23
C LEU A 388 9.17 -4.53 -27.38
N ALA A 389 9.59 -3.30 -27.63
CA ALA A 389 9.04 -2.48 -28.71
C ALA A 389 9.25 -3.13 -30.08
N GLN A 390 10.48 -3.60 -30.37
CA GLN A 390 10.86 -4.18 -31.67
C GLN A 390 10.17 -5.53 -31.90
N GLU A 391 10.23 -6.44 -30.94
CA GLU A 391 9.73 -7.81 -31.11
C GLU A 391 8.21 -7.87 -31.14
N HIS A 392 7.56 -6.96 -30.41
CA HIS A 392 6.11 -6.97 -30.26
C HIS A 392 5.40 -5.75 -30.89
N ARG A 393 6.10 -5.01 -31.78
CA ARG A 393 5.52 -3.93 -32.59
C ARG A 393 4.81 -2.86 -31.76
N MET A 394 5.50 -2.31 -30.78
CA MET A 394 4.96 -1.30 -29.85
C MET A 394 5.66 0.06 -30.09
N VAL A 395 4.89 1.12 -30.34
CA VAL A 395 5.39 2.48 -30.28
C VAL A 395 5.25 2.97 -28.85
N LYS A 396 6.36 3.21 -28.17
CA LYS A 396 6.36 3.52 -26.74
C LYS A 396 6.72 4.99 -26.51
N CYS A 397 5.94 5.67 -25.66
CA CYS A 397 6.19 7.05 -25.24
C CYS A 397 6.17 7.17 -23.73
N ALA A 398 6.99 8.05 -23.18
CA ALA A 398 7.06 8.37 -21.76
C ALA A 398 7.09 9.89 -21.54
N THR A 399 6.65 10.32 -20.39
CA THR A 399 6.87 11.66 -19.82
C THR A 399 7.52 11.52 -18.45
N ASP A 400 8.05 12.60 -17.89
CA ASP A 400 8.53 12.58 -16.51
C ASP A 400 7.32 12.47 -15.54
N GLU A 401 7.29 11.41 -14.75
CA GLU A 401 6.28 11.20 -13.68
C GLU A 401 6.59 12.17 -12.52
N ILE A 402 6.18 13.45 -12.66
CA ILE A 402 6.46 14.47 -11.66
C ILE A 402 5.84 14.10 -10.31
N GLY A 403 6.56 14.41 -9.23
CA GLY A 403 6.34 13.91 -7.89
C GLY A 403 7.34 12.81 -7.51
N MET A 404 7.79 12.00 -8.49
CA MET A 404 8.84 10.98 -8.33
C MET A 404 9.80 10.94 -9.53
N SER A 405 9.92 12.03 -10.29
CA SER A 405 10.93 12.22 -11.32
C SER A 405 12.24 12.75 -10.74
N GLN A 406 13.31 12.76 -11.53
CA GLN A 406 14.62 13.27 -11.11
C GLN A 406 14.54 14.71 -10.55
N ALA A 407 13.67 15.54 -11.11
CA ALA A 407 13.45 16.91 -10.65
C ALA A 407 12.86 17.00 -9.24
N ASP A 408 12.28 15.92 -8.73
CA ASP A 408 11.61 15.87 -7.41
C ASP A 408 12.54 15.43 -6.28
N ILE A 409 13.78 15.01 -6.55
CA ILE A 409 14.74 14.63 -5.51
C ILE A 409 14.90 15.73 -4.43
N PRO A 410 15.09 17.02 -4.80
CA PRO A 410 15.16 18.08 -3.78
C PRO A 410 13.87 18.27 -2.99
N VAL A 411 12.69 18.00 -3.59
CA VAL A 411 11.39 18.07 -2.92
C VAL A 411 11.31 16.96 -1.87
N ALA A 412 11.68 15.72 -2.24
CA ALA A 412 11.70 14.58 -1.34
C ALA A 412 12.65 14.82 -0.16
N ILE A 413 13.89 15.27 -0.40
CA ILE A 413 14.86 15.58 0.65
C ILE A 413 14.30 16.65 1.60
N SER A 414 13.75 17.74 1.05
CA SER A 414 13.15 18.82 1.86
C SER A 414 11.96 18.35 2.69
N ALA A 415 11.12 17.46 2.13
CA ALA A 415 9.99 16.87 2.84
C ALA A 415 10.45 15.94 3.97
N LEU A 416 11.52 15.16 3.78
CA LEU A 416 12.05 14.27 4.81
C LEU A 416 12.77 15.02 5.95
N GLN A 417 13.28 16.22 5.70
CA GLN A 417 13.84 17.09 6.73
C GLN A 417 12.75 17.76 7.58
N ASP A 418 11.61 18.08 6.98
CA ASP A 418 10.43 18.66 7.61
C ASP A 418 9.16 18.12 6.95
N LEU A 419 8.54 17.14 7.59
CA LEU A 419 7.37 16.45 7.05
C LEU A 419 6.11 17.34 6.95
N SER A 420 6.14 18.55 7.46
CA SER A 420 5.12 19.55 7.17
C SER A 420 5.10 19.98 5.70
N ARG A 421 6.20 19.71 4.96
CA ARG A 421 6.33 19.96 3.52
C ARG A 421 5.95 18.75 2.66
N PHE A 422 5.67 17.61 3.28
CA PHE A 422 5.36 16.36 2.57
C PHE A 422 4.19 16.47 1.59
N PRO A 423 3.14 17.29 1.80
CA PRO A 423 2.04 17.43 0.84
C PRO A 423 2.46 17.77 -0.60
N ALA A 424 3.64 18.37 -0.79
CA ALA A 424 4.14 18.66 -2.14
C ALA A 424 4.35 17.40 -3.00
N LEU A 425 4.73 16.26 -2.41
CA LEU A 425 4.92 15.02 -3.16
C LEU A 425 3.60 14.44 -3.71
N PRO A 426 2.59 14.10 -2.88
CA PRO A 426 1.34 13.55 -3.40
C PRO A 426 0.54 14.53 -4.27
N ASP A 427 0.66 15.84 -4.07
CA ASP A 427 0.03 16.81 -4.96
C ASP A 427 0.68 16.79 -6.35
N ARG A 428 2.02 16.73 -6.42
CA ARG A 428 2.77 16.60 -7.67
C ARG A 428 2.55 15.26 -8.35
N LEU A 429 2.43 14.15 -7.60
CA LEU A 429 2.08 12.84 -8.16
C LEU A 429 0.73 12.87 -8.89
N GLN A 430 -0.29 13.49 -8.31
CA GLN A 430 -1.59 13.63 -8.96
C GLN A 430 -1.52 14.47 -10.25
N GLN A 431 -0.69 15.52 -10.28
CA GLN A 431 -0.41 16.27 -11.51
C GLN A 431 0.36 15.40 -12.51
N GLY A 432 1.29 14.55 -12.07
CA GLY A 432 2.02 13.58 -12.90
C GLY A 432 1.07 12.59 -13.59
N LEU A 433 0.08 12.07 -12.87
CA LEU A 433 -0.96 11.22 -13.45
C LEU A 433 -1.73 11.94 -14.58
N LEU A 434 -2.04 13.23 -14.42
CA LEU A 434 -2.67 14.02 -15.49
C LEU A 434 -1.75 14.20 -16.70
N ASN A 435 -0.43 14.40 -16.48
CA ASN A 435 0.53 14.50 -17.56
C ASN A 435 0.57 13.21 -18.41
N GLU A 436 0.57 12.05 -17.76
CA GLU A 436 0.51 10.74 -18.42
C GLU A 436 -0.78 10.55 -19.24
N LEU A 437 -1.94 10.95 -18.68
CA LEU A 437 -3.22 10.89 -19.39
C LEU A 437 -3.19 11.76 -20.66
N PHE A 438 -2.58 12.96 -20.59
CA PHE A 438 -2.45 13.86 -21.72
C PHE A 438 -1.47 13.33 -22.79
N LEU A 439 -0.38 12.67 -22.38
CA LEU A 439 0.50 11.99 -23.33
C LEU A 439 -0.25 10.83 -24.03
N GLY A 440 -1.09 10.09 -23.31
CA GLY A 440 -1.97 9.08 -23.90
C GLY A 440 -2.86 9.68 -24.98
N ARG A 441 -3.49 10.82 -24.72
CA ARG A 441 -4.32 11.53 -25.70
C ARG A 441 -3.53 11.98 -26.93
N LEU A 442 -2.26 12.38 -26.79
CA LEU A 442 -1.42 12.67 -27.96
C LEU A 442 -1.20 11.45 -28.86
N MET A 443 -1.14 10.25 -28.27
CA MET A 443 -0.91 9.03 -29.03
C MET A 443 -2.14 8.53 -29.80
N ILE A 444 -3.36 8.83 -29.33
CA ILE A 444 -4.60 8.25 -29.88
C ILE A 444 -5.61 9.25 -30.43
N SER A 445 -5.55 10.55 -30.06
CA SER A 445 -6.55 11.52 -30.51
C SER A 445 -6.28 12.04 -31.92
N PRO A 446 -7.31 12.38 -32.69
CA PRO A 446 -7.17 13.15 -33.91
C PRO A 446 -6.43 14.47 -33.62
N GLY A 447 -5.49 14.86 -34.48
CA GLY A 447 -4.68 16.06 -34.24
C GLY A 447 -3.48 15.87 -33.29
N GLY A 448 -3.29 14.66 -32.72
CA GLY A 448 -2.13 14.29 -31.94
C GLY A 448 -0.91 13.91 -32.77
N PHE A 449 -0.10 12.97 -32.28
CA PHE A 449 1.16 12.57 -32.91
C PHE A 449 1.01 12.09 -34.37
N THR A 450 -0.14 11.54 -34.73
CA THR A 450 -0.45 11.14 -36.12
C THR A 450 -0.44 12.27 -37.13
N THR A 451 -0.37 13.53 -36.70
CA THR A 451 -0.25 14.69 -37.59
C THR A 451 1.20 15.07 -37.91
N HIS A 452 2.17 14.50 -37.16
CA HIS A 452 3.58 14.87 -37.33
C HIS A 452 4.38 13.80 -38.11
N PRO A 453 5.20 14.15 -39.12
CA PRO A 453 5.93 13.20 -39.96
C PRO A 453 6.79 12.17 -39.18
N ALA A 454 7.36 12.56 -38.05
CA ALA A 454 8.16 11.66 -37.22
C ALA A 454 7.39 10.40 -36.73
N PHE A 455 6.06 10.45 -36.72
CA PHE A 455 5.19 9.33 -36.39
C PHE A 455 4.53 8.69 -37.62
N HIS A 456 5.11 8.87 -38.78
CA HIS A 456 4.72 8.19 -40.02
C HIS A 456 5.81 7.18 -40.41
N GLN A 457 5.44 6.19 -41.23
CA GLN A 457 6.25 5.02 -41.50
C GLN A 457 7.66 5.37 -42.07
N ASP A 458 7.71 6.21 -43.10
CA ASP A 458 8.96 6.64 -43.74
C ASP A 458 9.40 8.05 -43.30
N GLY A 459 8.80 8.60 -42.25
CA GLY A 459 9.09 9.96 -41.79
C GLY A 459 8.51 11.08 -42.65
N THR A 460 7.56 10.76 -43.57
CA THR A 460 6.91 11.77 -44.44
C THR A 460 5.41 11.87 -44.15
N PRO A 461 4.78 13.04 -44.38
CA PRO A 461 3.34 13.22 -44.12
C PRO A 461 2.42 12.38 -44.98
N LEU A 462 2.94 11.78 -46.08
CA LEU A 462 2.13 11.00 -47.04
C LEU A 462 2.11 9.50 -46.71
N SER A 463 3.02 9.04 -45.88
CA SER A 463 3.07 7.63 -45.47
C SER A 463 2.10 7.35 -44.29
N PRO A 464 1.68 6.11 -44.12
CA PRO A 464 0.77 5.74 -43.02
C PRO A 464 1.36 6.06 -41.64
N SER A 465 0.48 6.38 -40.66
CA SER A 465 0.88 6.55 -39.27
C SER A 465 1.41 5.25 -38.67
N VAL A 466 2.44 5.37 -37.82
CA VAL A 466 2.98 4.25 -37.03
C VAL A 466 2.13 3.92 -35.79
N LEU A 467 1.12 4.72 -35.46
CA LEU A 467 0.24 4.55 -34.29
C LEU A 467 -1.10 3.94 -34.69
N ASP A 468 -1.52 2.89 -34.02
CA ASP A 468 -2.87 2.37 -34.02
C ASP A 468 -3.71 3.15 -32.99
N THR A 469 -4.41 4.19 -33.41
CA THR A 469 -5.16 5.09 -32.55
C THR A 469 -6.42 4.49 -31.92
N HIS A 470 -6.79 3.24 -32.26
CA HIS A 470 -7.96 2.56 -31.70
C HIS A 470 -7.70 1.90 -30.36
N ARG A 471 -6.49 1.94 -29.87
CA ARG A 471 -6.07 1.29 -28.63
C ARG A 471 -4.90 2.00 -27.98
N LEU A 472 -4.83 1.90 -26.65
CA LEU A 472 -3.73 2.39 -25.85
C LEU A 472 -3.45 1.36 -24.75
N TYR A 473 -2.20 1.26 -24.31
CA TYR A 473 -1.78 0.40 -23.22
C TYR A 473 -0.82 1.12 -22.30
N TYR A 474 -0.62 0.59 -21.12
CA TYR A 474 0.40 1.06 -20.18
C TYR A 474 1.35 -0.06 -19.79
N ASN A 475 2.65 0.25 -19.76
CA ASN A 475 3.70 -0.61 -19.24
C ASN A 475 4.65 0.22 -18.39
N GLY A 476 4.69 -0.01 -17.08
CA GLY A 476 5.62 0.67 -16.17
C GLY A 476 6.47 -0.33 -15.40
N ASN A 477 7.65 0.09 -14.92
CA ASN A 477 8.51 -0.76 -14.11
C ASN A 477 8.96 -0.02 -12.86
N SER A 478 9.06 -0.72 -11.70
CA SER A 478 9.48 -0.10 -10.45
C SER A 478 8.51 1.02 -10.05
N GLN A 479 8.97 2.24 -9.87
CA GLN A 479 8.11 3.40 -9.62
C GLN A 479 6.99 3.52 -10.67
N GLY A 480 7.30 3.33 -11.97
CA GLY A 480 6.29 3.30 -13.03
C GLY A 480 5.30 2.12 -12.87
N GLY A 481 5.75 0.97 -12.36
CA GLY A 481 4.88 -0.14 -11.98
C GLY A 481 3.94 0.21 -10.80
N ILE A 482 4.41 1.03 -9.86
CA ILE A 482 3.63 1.56 -8.74
C ILE A 482 2.64 2.62 -9.24
N MET A 483 3.12 3.71 -9.85
CA MET A 483 2.26 4.80 -10.34
C MET A 483 1.23 4.33 -11.37
N GLY A 484 1.62 3.36 -12.19
CA GLY A 484 0.73 2.72 -13.16
C GLY A 484 -0.55 2.14 -12.56
N GLY A 485 -0.54 1.72 -11.29
CA GLY A 485 -1.75 1.26 -10.61
C GLY A 485 -2.78 2.38 -10.39
N ALA A 486 -2.35 3.56 -9.95
CA ALA A 486 -3.22 4.72 -9.80
C ALA A 486 -3.67 5.26 -11.18
N LEU A 487 -2.74 5.34 -12.14
CA LEU A 487 -3.05 5.74 -13.51
C LEU A 487 -4.10 4.82 -14.16
N THR A 488 -3.95 3.50 -13.97
CA THR A 488 -4.91 2.50 -14.48
C THR A 488 -6.31 2.75 -13.91
N ALA A 489 -6.44 3.08 -12.63
CA ALA A 489 -7.76 3.37 -12.05
C ALA A 489 -8.38 4.68 -12.57
N LEU A 490 -7.57 5.64 -13.05
CA LEU A 490 -8.02 6.96 -13.48
C LEU A 490 -8.32 7.07 -14.97
N THR A 491 -7.69 6.24 -15.81
CA THR A 491 -7.74 6.41 -17.27
C THR A 491 -9.07 5.95 -17.88
N PRO A 492 -9.66 6.73 -18.77
CA PRO A 492 -10.73 6.25 -19.66
C PRO A 492 -10.18 5.60 -20.95
N ASP A 493 -8.90 5.77 -21.28
CA ASP A 493 -8.35 5.57 -22.61
C ASP A 493 -7.74 4.19 -22.85
N PHE A 494 -7.45 3.43 -21.78
CA PHE A 494 -6.99 2.04 -21.90
C PHE A 494 -7.61 1.15 -20.85
N THR A 495 -7.65 -0.16 -21.11
CA THR A 495 -8.24 -1.17 -20.22
C THR A 495 -7.22 -2.16 -19.67
N ARG A 496 -5.96 -2.13 -20.13
CA ARG A 496 -4.92 -3.09 -19.74
C ARG A 496 -3.60 -2.41 -19.44
N ALA A 497 -3.05 -2.76 -18.28
CA ALA A 497 -1.74 -2.27 -17.82
C ALA A 497 -0.86 -3.44 -17.39
N SER A 498 0.40 -3.44 -17.83
CA SER A 498 1.44 -4.33 -17.30
C SER A 498 2.29 -3.56 -16.30
N LEU A 499 2.27 -4.00 -15.07
CA LEU A 499 2.96 -3.40 -13.93
C LEU A 499 4.14 -4.30 -13.56
N GLY A 500 5.34 -3.88 -13.93
CA GLY A 500 6.59 -4.57 -13.64
C GLY A 500 7.08 -4.21 -12.24
N VAL A 501 7.36 -5.23 -11.43
CA VAL A 501 7.80 -5.14 -10.03
C VAL A 501 6.98 -4.12 -9.23
N PRO A 502 5.63 -4.25 -9.26
CA PRO A 502 4.74 -3.27 -8.65
C PRO A 502 4.67 -3.44 -7.15
N ALA A 503 4.26 -2.37 -6.49
CA ALA A 503 3.82 -2.38 -5.10
C ALA A 503 2.72 -1.34 -4.87
N MET A 504 2.20 -1.31 -3.67
CA MET A 504 1.41 -0.21 -3.12
C MET A 504 1.76 -0.03 -1.65
N ASN A 505 1.32 1.06 -1.02
CA ASN A 505 1.55 1.33 0.39
C ASN A 505 3.03 1.52 0.75
N TYR A 506 3.53 2.71 0.50
CA TYR A 506 4.91 3.09 0.80
C TYR A 506 5.28 2.92 2.28
N SER A 507 4.32 3.02 3.21
CA SER A 507 4.62 2.83 4.64
C SER A 507 5.14 1.43 4.97
N VAL A 508 4.76 0.42 4.18
CA VAL A 508 5.22 -0.97 4.31
C VAL A 508 6.36 -1.27 3.34
N LEU A 509 6.38 -0.63 2.16
CA LEU A 509 7.42 -0.79 1.15
C LEU A 509 8.77 -0.23 1.62
N LEU A 510 8.80 1.01 2.11
CA LEU A 510 10.05 1.72 2.41
C LEU A 510 10.96 0.99 3.41
N PRO A 511 10.49 0.46 4.55
CA PRO A 511 11.33 -0.29 5.46
C PRO A 511 11.96 -1.56 4.86
N ARG A 512 11.38 -2.08 3.76
CA ARG A 512 11.80 -3.30 3.06
C ARG A 512 12.56 -3.04 1.76
N SER A 513 12.95 -1.79 1.50
CA SER A 513 13.59 -1.37 0.26
C SER A 513 15.00 -0.86 0.48
N VAL A 514 15.97 -1.35 -0.29
CA VAL A 514 17.33 -0.79 -0.31
C VAL A 514 17.36 0.61 -0.91
N ASP A 515 16.37 0.97 -1.74
CA ASP A 515 16.26 2.30 -2.32
C ASP A 515 15.89 3.37 -1.28
N PHE A 516 15.35 2.95 -0.14
CA PHE A 516 15.07 3.87 0.95
C PHE A 516 16.31 4.22 1.77
N ASP A 517 17.40 3.46 1.72
CA ASP A 517 18.60 3.69 2.54
C ASP A 517 19.12 5.14 2.47
N PRO A 518 19.31 5.77 1.29
CA PRO A 518 19.77 7.15 1.23
C PRO A 518 18.74 8.16 1.79
N PHE A 519 17.46 7.88 1.67
CA PHE A 519 16.38 8.72 2.21
C PHE A 519 16.23 8.54 3.73
N ALA A 520 16.43 7.33 4.24
CA ALA A 520 16.49 7.05 5.68
C ALA A 520 17.62 7.83 6.37
N GLN A 521 18.77 8.03 5.68
CA GLN A 521 19.88 8.86 6.16
C GLN A 521 19.51 10.35 6.30
N VAL A 522 18.44 10.80 5.65
CA VAL A 522 17.88 12.16 5.81
C VAL A 522 16.78 12.15 6.87
N LEU A 523 15.83 11.20 6.78
CA LEU A 523 14.66 11.15 7.65
C LEU A 523 15.02 10.87 9.11
N TYR A 524 15.87 9.86 9.38
CA TYR A 524 16.12 9.39 10.74
C TYR A 524 16.88 10.39 11.61
N PRO A 525 17.89 11.12 11.12
CA PRO A 525 18.46 12.23 11.87
C PRO A 525 17.49 13.41 12.07
N SER A 526 16.60 13.63 11.09
CA SER A 526 15.60 14.70 11.19
C SER A 526 14.51 14.37 12.22
N TYR A 527 14.16 13.09 12.37
CA TYR A 527 13.20 12.56 13.34
C TYR A 527 13.84 11.46 14.20
N PRO A 528 14.62 11.83 15.22
CA PRO A 528 15.48 10.90 15.96
C PRO A 528 14.72 9.93 16.87
N ASN A 529 13.45 10.18 17.17
CA ASN A 529 12.64 9.27 18.00
C ASN A 529 12.33 7.98 17.24
N GLU A 530 13.04 6.89 17.57
CA GLU A 530 12.89 5.60 16.91
C GLU A 530 11.45 5.06 16.93
N THR A 531 10.76 5.16 18.06
CA THR A 531 9.38 4.69 18.19
C THR A 531 8.41 5.49 17.29
N ALA A 532 8.74 6.74 16.94
CA ALA A 532 7.92 7.56 16.08
C ALA A 532 8.08 7.24 14.58
N ARG A 533 9.13 6.54 14.16
CA ARG A 533 9.40 6.29 12.73
C ARG A 533 8.31 5.52 12.01
N PRO A 534 7.81 4.37 12.51
CA PRO A 534 6.69 3.68 11.86
C PRO A 534 5.40 4.52 11.89
N LEU A 535 5.16 5.31 12.94
CA LEU A 535 4.03 6.24 12.98
C LEU A 535 4.17 7.34 11.91
N ILE A 536 5.36 7.89 11.71
CA ILE A 536 5.64 8.86 10.65
C ILE A 536 5.33 8.26 9.27
N LEU A 537 5.76 7.02 9.00
CA LEU A 537 5.45 6.35 7.74
C LEU A 537 3.94 6.15 7.58
N GLY A 538 3.22 5.76 8.62
CA GLY A 538 1.76 5.65 8.61
C GLY A 538 1.06 6.99 8.37
N LEU A 539 1.59 8.08 8.93
CA LEU A 539 1.06 9.43 8.69
C LEU A 539 1.24 9.85 7.23
N ILE A 540 2.47 9.79 6.70
CA ILE A 540 2.71 10.20 5.31
C ILE A 540 1.92 9.34 4.32
N GLN A 541 1.65 8.05 4.65
CA GLN A 541 0.80 7.19 3.82
C GLN A 541 -0.61 7.76 3.65
N MET A 542 -1.22 8.34 4.68
CA MET A 542 -2.54 8.98 4.57
C MET A 542 -2.60 10.08 3.49
N LEU A 543 -1.46 10.73 3.22
CA LEU A 543 -1.36 11.74 2.16
C LEU A 543 -0.98 11.10 0.82
N TRP A 544 -0.12 10.08 0.84
CA TRP A 544 0.35 9.37 -0.35
C TRP A 544 -0.75 8.59 -1.04
N ASP A 545 -1.75 8.08 -0.31
CA ASP A 545 -2.92 7.39 -0.88
C ASP A 545 -3.58 8.17 -2.02
N ARG A 546 -3.45 9.50 -2.04
CA ARG A 546 -3.99 10.36 -3.09
C ARG A 546 -3.24 10.28 -4.41
N GLY A 547 -2.01 9.78 -4.43
CA GLY A 547 -1.14 9.76 -5.60
C GLY A 547 -0.54 8.38 -5.93
N GLU A 548 -0.88 7.31 -5.19
CA GLU A 548 -0.34 5.97 -5.44
C GLU A 548 -1.42 4.89 -5.32
N PRO A 549 -1.18 3.66 -5.81
CA PRO A 549 -2.25 2.66 -5.95
C PRO A 549 -2.92 2.23 -4.65
N ASN A 550 -2.34 2.45 -3.47
CA ASN A 550 -3.01 2.10 -2.21
C ASN A 550 -4.38 2.78 -2.07
N GLY A 551 -4.51 4.03 -2.53
CA GLY A 551 -5.78 4.75 -2.52
C GLY A 551 -6.71 4.46 -3.70
N TYR A 552 -6.27 3.64 -4.67
CA TYR A 552 -7.00 3.40 -5.93
C TYR A 552 -7.27 1.92 -6.23
N ALA A 553 -6.61 0.99 -5.56
CA ALA A 553 -6.61 -0.44 -5.91
C ALA A 553 -8.03 -1.04 -6.01
N HIS A 554 -8.95 -0.68 -5.12
CA HIS A 554 -10.34 -1.12 -5.17
C HIS A 554 -11.07 -0.68 -6.43
N ARG A 555 -10.56 0.34 -7.15
CA ARG A 555 -11.17 0.98 -8.32
C ARG A 555 -10.62 0.47 -9.66
N ILE A 556 -9.61 -0.40 -9.63
CA ILE A 556 -8.99 -0.91 -10.86
C ILE A 556 -9.92 -1.90 -11.58
N THR A 557 -10.47 -2.89 -10.87
CA THR A 557 -11.10 -4.05 -11.53
C THR A 557 -12.61 -4.14 -11.39
N SER A 558 -13.15 -4.09 -10.17
CA SER A 558 -14.53 -4.48 -9.91
C SER A 558 -15.51 -3.32 -9.78
N ASP A 559 -15.04 -2.17 -9.34
CA ASP A 559 -15.85 -0.99 -9.07
C ASP A 559 -15.12 0.27 -9.57
N PRO A 560 -15.06 0.48 -10.91
CA PRO A 560 -14.29 1.55 -11.51
C PRO A 560 -14.74 2.92 -11.04
N LEU A 561 -13.86 3.90 -11.17
CA LEU A 561 -14.18 5.31 -10.93
C LEU A 561 -15.27 5.78 -11.93
N PRO A 562 -15.99 6.86 -11.61
CA PRO A 562 -16.93 7.46 -12.56
C PRO A 562 -16.26 7.66 -13.93
N ASP A 563 -17.00 7.35 -14.98
CA ASP A 563 -16.60 7.55 -16.39
C ASP A 563 -15.21 6.93 -16.71
N THR A 564 -14.98 5.74 -16.17
CA THR A 564 -13.81 4.91 -16.46
C THR A 564 -14.21 3.45 -16.70
N PRO A 565 -13.49 2.73 -17.60
CA PRO A 565 -13.79 1.33 -17.84
C PRO A 565 -13.34 0.45 -16.66
N ARG A 566 -13.74 -0.82 -16.70
CA ARG A 566 -13.09 -1.85 -15.88
C ARG A 566 -11.73 -2.18 -16.48
N HIS A 567 -10.70 -2.21 -15.63
CA HIS A 567 -9.36 -2.50 -16.06
C HIS A 567 -8.91 -3.90 -15.64
N GLN A 568 -7.89 -4.40 -16.32
CA GLN A 568 -7.09 -5.55 -15.91
C GLN A 568 -5.63 -5.11 -15.74
N ALA A 569 -5.00 -5.64 -14.71
CA ALA A 569 -3.59 -5.41 -14.44
C ALA A 569 -2.83 -6.75 -14.46
N LEU A 570 -1.69 -6.78 -15.17
CA LEU A 570 -0.71 -7.84 -15.10
C LEU A 570 0.41 -7.41 -14.15
N LEU A 571 0.59 -8.15 -13.05
CA LEU A 571 1.61 -7.89 -12.04
C LEU A 571 2.78 -8.85 -12.27
N ASN A 572 3.89 -8.35 -12.80
CA ASN A 572 5.13 -9.11 -13.01
C ASN A 572 6.08 -8.85 -11.84
N VAL A 573 6.29 -9.82 -10.97
CA VAL A 573 7.00 -9.68 -9.70
C VAL A 573 8.36 -10.36 -9.77
N ALA A 574 9.44 -9.68 -9.40
CA ALA A 574 10.75 -10.29 -9.23
C ALA A 574 10.81 -10.97 -7.84
N PHE A 575 10.93 -12.30 -7.81
CA PHE A 575 11.02 -13.01 -6.55
C PHE A 575 12.33 -12.67 -5.82
N GLY A 576 12.24 -12.23 -4.58
CA GLY A 576 13.39 -11.82 -3.77
C GLY A 576 13.89 -10.41 -4.05
N ASP A 577 13.13 -9.56 -4.70
CA ASP A 577 13.44 -8.16 -5.04
C ASP A 577 13.97 -7.38 -3.84
N HIS A 578 15.07 -6.66 -4.04
CA HIS A 578 15.73 -5.86 -3.00
C HIS A 578 15.16 -4.43 -2.91
N GLN A 579 14.59 -3.92 -4.00
CA GLN A 579 14.09 -2.54 -4.11
C GLN A 579 12.60 -2.45 -3.86
N VAL A 580 11.80 -3.36 -4.43
CA VAL A 580 10.35 -3.38 -4.29
C VAL A 580 9.87 -4.70 -3.72
N THR A 581 9.49 -4.68 -2.45
CA THR A 581 9.10 -5.92 -1.75
C THR A 581 7.89 -6.59 -2.37
N ILE A 582 7.98 -7.91 -2.59
CA ILE A 582 6.90 -8.72 -3.15
C ILE A 582 5.64 -8.72 -2.28
N TYR A 583 5.76 -8.51 -0.97
CA TYR A 583 4.62 -8.53 -0.05
C TYR A 583 3.55 -7.51 -0.40
N GLN A 584 3.96 -6.35 -0.92
CA GLN A 584 3.00 -5.31 -1.31
C GLN A 584 2.38 -5.57 -2.68
N ALA A 585 3.06 -6.25 -3.59
CA ALA A 585 2.45 -6.80 -4.81
C ALA A 585 1.39 -7.86 -4.48
N ASP A 586 1.63 -8.69 -3.45
CA ASP A 586 0.67 -9.69 -2.97
C ASP A 586 -0.58 -9.04 -2.36
N VAL A 587 -0.42 -7.98 -1.58
CA VAL A 587 -1.55 -7.20 -1.05
C VAL A 587 -2.35 -6.58 -2.19
N MET A 588 -1.66 -6.01 -3.20
CA MET A 588 -2.30 -5.47 -4.40
C MET A 588 -3.08 -6.54 -5.16
N ALA A 589 -2.47 -7.72 -5.40
CA ALA A 589 -3.12 -8.83 -6.10
C ALA A 589 -4.40 -9.29 -5.39
N ARG A 590 -4.37 -9.40 -4.06
CA ARG A 590 -5.56 -9.74 -3.26
C ARG A 590 -6.63 -8.66 -3.32
N THR A 591 -6.24 -7.40 -3.30
CA THR A 591 -7.15 -6.26 -3.30
C THR A 591 -7.86 -6.10 -4.64
N ILE A 592 -7.12 -6.24 -5.76
CA ILE A 592 -7.70 -6.12 -7.11
C ILE A 592 -8.36 -7.42 -7.60
N GLY A 593 -8.24 -8.52 -6.85
CA GLY A 593 -8.78 -9.83 -7.25
C GLY A 593 -8.03 -10.49 -8.41
N ALA A 594 -6.73 -10.27 -8.52
CA ALA A 594 -5.90 -10.94 -9.52
C ALA A 594 -5.81 -12.45 -9.27
N ALA A 595 -5.59 -13.22 -10.33
CA ALA A 595 -5.33 -14.66 -10.24
C ALA A 595 -3.85 -14.96 -10.47
N ALA A 596 -3.33 -15.95 -9.75
CA ALA A 596 -1.93 -16.34 -9.83
C ALA A 596 -1.69 -17.44 -10.88
N HIS A 597 -0.62 -17.30 -11.64
CA HIS A 597 0.00 -18.42 -12.33
C HIS A 597 0.51 -19.46 -11.32
N ARG A 598 0.32 -20.75 -11.60
CA ARG A 598 0.78 -21.83 -10.71
C ARG A 598 1.40 -22.97 -11.52
N PRO A 599 2.46 -23.60 -11.00
CA PRO A 599 3.09 -23.35 -9.69
C PRO A 599 3.80 -21.99 -9.64
N VAL A 600 3.74 -21.30 -8.49
CA VAL A 600 4.35 -19.97 -8.33
C VAL A 600 5.88 -20.05 -8.28
N LEU A 601 6.40 -21.01 -7.51
CA LEU A 601 7.82 -21.31 -7.33
C LEU A 601 8.03 -22.83 -7.41
N TYR A 602 9.25 -23.30 -7.66
CA TYR A 602 9.55 -24.71 -7.61
C TYR A 602 9.58 -25.25 -6.15
N PRO A 603 9.28 -26.53 -5.93
CA PRO A 603 9.27 -27.11 -4.60
C PRO A 603 10.60 -26.91 -3.84
N GLY A 604 10.52 -26.44 -2.61
CA GLY A 604 11.71 -26.19 -1.77
C GLY A 604 12.34 -24.81 -1.93
N ARG A 605 11.88 -23.98 -2.88
CA ARG A 605 12.44 -22.63 -3.05
C ARG A 605 12.10 -21.68 -1.88
N TRP A 606 10.93 -21.83 -1.29
CA TRP A 606 10.46 -21.07 -0.12
C TRP A 606 9.57 -21.96 0.75
N PRO A 607 10.16 -22.89 1.51
CA PRO A 607 9.44 -24.07 2.01
C PRO A 607 8.37 -23.78 3.04
N ASP A 608 8.57 -22.86 3.95
CA ASP A 608 7.68 -22.63 5.08
C ASP A 608 6.71 -21.46 4.88
N THR A 609 6.35 -21.18 3.61
CA THR A 609 5.52 -20.02 3.26
C THR A 609 4.32 -20.41 2.41
N ASP A 610 3.15 -19.91 2.78
CA ASP A 610 1.94 -19.98 1.95
C ASP A 610 2.00 -18.92 0.84
N VAL A 611 2.82 -19.20 -0.20
CA VAL A 611 3.06 -18.23 -1.29
C VAL A 611 1.75 -17.87 -1.99
N LEU A 612 1.51 -16.55 -2.10
CA LEU A 612 0.28 -15.99 -2.65
C LEU A 612 -0.99 -16.53 -1.94
N TRP A 613 -0.92 -16.60 -0.58
CA TRP A 613 -2.10 -16.92 0.22
C TRP A 613 -3.28 -16.02 -0.17
N GLY A 614 -4.46 -16.64 -0.37
CA GLY A 614 -5.70 -15.92 -0.67
C GLY A 614 -5.84 -15.45 -2.13
N VAL A 615 -4.80 -15.56 -2.95
CA VAL A 615 -4.85 -15.25 -4.39
C VAL A 615 -5.33 -16.50 -5.15
N PRO A 616 -6.44 -16.42 -5.92
CA PRO A 616 -6.95 -17.56 -6.68
C PRO A 616 -5.98 -17.98 -7.80
N SER A 617 -6.04 -19.26 -8.20
CA SER A 617 -5.22 -19.76 -9.33
C SER A 617 -5.89 -19.44 -10.67
N ILE A 618 -5.11 -19.16 -11.70
CA ILE A 618 -5.56 -19.21 -13.08
C ILE A 618 -5.91 -20.68 -13.40
N ARG A 619 -7.18 -20.94 -13.67
CA ARG A 619 -7.70 -22.32 -13.87
C ARG A 619 -7.78 -22.73 -15.33
N ARG A 620 -7.83 -21.77 -16.23
CA ARG A 620 -8.05 -21.99 -17.66
C ARG A 620 -7.37 -20.90 -18.48
N TYR A 621 -6.79 -21.30 -19.58
CA TYR A 621 -6.28 -20.43 -20.63
C TYR A 621 -7.11 -20.60 -21.90
N PRO A 622 -7.30 -19.55 -22.76
CA PRO A 622 -6.84 -18.19 -22.54
C PRO A 622 -7.45 -17.54 -21.28
N TYR A 623 -6.68 -16.68 -20.60
CA TYR A 623 -7.12 -15.98 -19.40
C TYR A 623 -7.19 -14.47 -19.65
N THR A 624 -8.33 -13.84 -19.33
CA THR A 624 -8.62 -12.44 -19.68
C THR A 624 -8.61 -11.48 -18.47
N GLY A 625 -8.51 -12.00 -17.24
CA GLY A 625 -8.55 -11.20 -16.02
C GLY A 625 -7.20 -10.60 -15.60
N SER A 626 -7.19 -9.92 -14.46
CA SER A 626 -5.93 -9.49 -13.81
C SER A 626 -5.15 -10.69 -13.31
N ALA A 627 -3.83 -10.64 -13.45
CA ALA A 627 -2.95 -11.77 -13.12
C ALA A 627 -1.70 -11.34 -12.36
N ILE A 628 -1.14 -12.25 -11.57
CA ILE A 628 0.18 -12.08 -10.94
C ILE A 628 1.09 -13.25 -11.31
N TYR A 629 2.31 -12.91 -11.71
CA TYR A 629 3.38 -13.82 -12.08
C TYR A 629 4.63 -13.51 -11.28
N TYR A 630 5.24 -14.55 -10.69
CA TYR A 630 6.55 -14.46 -10.06
C TYR A 630 7.63 -14.91 -11.01
N TRP A 631 8.68 -14.13 -11.13
CA TRP A 631 9.86 -14.40 -11.95
C TRP A 631 11.05 -14.66 -11.03
N ASP A 632 11.53 -15.90 -10.97
CA ASP A 632 12.61 -16.33 -10.08
C ASP A 632 13.96 -16.33 -10.81
N ALA A 633 14.94 -15.61 -10.27
CA ALA A 633 16.32 -15.60 -10.73
C ALA A 633 17.16 -16.78 -10.17
N GLY A 634 16.51 -17.68 -9.41
CA GLY A 634 17.13 -18.83 -8.76
C GLY A 634 17.81 -18.49 -7.44
N PRO A 635 18.25 -19.51 -6.69
CA PRO A 635 18.97 -19.35 -5.43
C PRO A 635 20.36 -18.73 -5.65
N VAL A 636 20.93 -18.16 -4.60
CA VAL A 636 22.29 -17.63 -4.64
C VAL A 636 23.28 -18.74 -4.99
N ARG A 637 24.10 -18.47 -6.01
CA ARG A 637 25.11 -19.38 -6.54
C ARG A 637 26.27 -18.60 -7.14
N PRO A 638 27.48 -19.20 -7.27
CA PRO A 638 28.57 -18.57 -8.02
C PRO A 638 28.16 -18.26 -9.45
N ASP A 639 28.60 -17.11 -9.96
CA ASP A 639 28.43 -16.77 -11.37
C ASP A 639 29.33 -17.68 -12.24
N PRO A 640 28.77 -18.42 -13.21
CA PRO A 640 29.56 -19.27 -14.10
C PRO A 640 30.62 -18.52 -14.93
N LEU A 641 30.39 -17.20 -15.16
CA LEU A 641 31.28 -16.34 -15.94
C LEU A 641 32.29 -15.58 -15.07
N ASN A 642 31.98 -15.39 -13.80
CA ASN A 642 32.82 -14.71 -12.82
C ASN A 642 32.69 -15.38 -11.45
N PRO A 643 33.50 -16.40 -11.12
CA PRO A 643 33.36 -17.14 -9.85
C PRO A 643 33.55 -16.31 -8.57
N GLU A 644 34.06 -15.09 -8.65
CA GLU A 644 34.15 -14.16 -7.51
C GLU A 644 32.85 -13.41 -7.26
N ALA A 645 31.90 -13.44 -8.22
CA ALA A 645 30.57 -12.88 -8.10
C ALA A 645 29.52 -13.95 -7.78
N VAL A 646 28.39 -13.51 -7.26
CA VAL A 646 27.21 -14.35 -7.07
C VAL A 646 26.05 -13.86 -7.93
N ILE A 647 25.24 -14.81 -8.39
CA ILE A 647 23.97 -14.58 -9.10
C ILE A 647 22.85 -15.27 -8.35
N GLY A 648 21.60 -14.91 -8.69
CA GLY A 648 20.43 -15.39 -7.97
C GLY A 648 20.21 -14.63 -6.66
N THR A 649 19.12 -14.91 -5.99
CA THR A 649 18.67 -14.18 -4.79
C THR A 649 18.09 -15.14 -3.75
N GLU A 650 18.10 -14.73 -2.50
CA GLU A 650 17.38 -15.44 -1.44
C GLU A 650 15.91 -14.98 -1.38
N PRO A 651 15.02 -15.78 -0.78
CA PRO A 651 13.67 -15.32 -0.44
C PRO A 651 13.70 -14.03 0.37
N PRO A 652 12.67 -13.18 0.26
CA PRO A 652 12.61 -11.95 1.05
C PRO A 652 12.53 -12.27 2.55
N PRO A 653 13.15 -11.45 3.43
CA PRO A 653 13.01 -11.58 4.88
C PRO A 653 11.55 -11.51 5.32
N TYR A 654 11.19 -12.27 6.36
CA TYR A 654 9.85 -12.14 6.97
C TYR A 654 9.72 -10.87 7.82
N GLU A 655 10.83 -10.39 8.36
CA GLU A 655 10.92 -9.13 9.09
C GLU A 655 10.77 -7.94 8.13
N ASN A 656 10.41 -6.78 8.66
CA ASN A 656 10.33 -5.53 7.88
C ASN A 656 11.72 -4.93 7.56
N LEU A 657 12.56 -5.75 6.95
CA LEU A 657 13.91 -5.40 6.49
C LEU A 657 14.05 -5.66 5.00
N PRO A 658 14.91 -4.91 4.29
CA PRO A 658 15.16 -5.17 2.88
C PRO A 658 15.92 -6.48 2.68
N ASN A 659 15.63 -7.18 1.59
CA ASN A 659 16.49 -8.26 1.13
C ASN A 659 17.84 -7.67 0.65
N ARG A 660 18.95 -8.31 1.05
CA ARG A 660 20.31 -7.90 0.67
C ARG A 660 21.17 -9.10 0.27
N SER A 661 20.54 -10.27 0.13
CA SER A 661 21.24 -11.53 -0.09
C SER A 661 21.24 -11.92 -1.56
N GLY A 662 22.43 -12.03 -2.14
CA GLY A 662 22.63 -12.35 -3.54
C GLY A 662 22.59 -11.14 -4.46
N GLN A 663 22.25 -11.39 -5.72
CA GLN A 663 22.07 -10.35 -6.73
C GLN A 663 20.63 -9.84 -6.71
N ASP A 664 20.47 -8.53 -6.78
CA ASP A 664 19.15 -7.91 -6.89
C ASP A 664 18.45 -8.29 -8.21
N PRO A 665 17.31 -8.99 -8.15
CA PRO A 665 16.58 -9.42 -9.35
C PRO A 665 15.64 -8.36 -9.93
N HIS A 666 15.59 -7.16 -9.36
CA HIS A 666 14.62 -6.10 -9.66
C HIS A 666 14.39 -5.85 -11.16
N GLY A 667 15.45 -5.81 -11.95
CA GLY A 667 15.37 -5.59 -13.39
C GLY A 667 15.20 -6.86 -14.24
N ALA A 668 15.25 -8.05 -13.64
CA ALA A 668 15.33 -9.30 -14.37
C ALA A 668 14.05 -9.67 -15.15
N PRO A 669 12.82 -9.49 -14.62
CA PRO A 669 11.61 -9.86 -15.37
C PRO A 669 11.50 -9.16 -16.72
N ARG A 670 11.64 -7.83 -16.75
CA ARG A 670 11.49 -7.02 -17.99
C ARG A 670 12.50 -7.32 -19.10
N GLY A 671 13.60 -8.00 -18.75
CA GLY A 671 14.61 -8.48 -19.71
C GLY A 671 14.39 -9.92 -20.18
N THR A 672 13.34 -10.60 -19.68
CA THR A 672 13.05 -12.00 -19.94
C THR A 672 12.12 -12.15 -21.14
N PRO A 673 12.50 -12.88 -22.23
CA PRO A 673 11.66 -13.01 -23.42
C PRO A 673 10.25 -13.56 -23.13
N ALA A 674 10.12 -14.51 -22.21
CA ALA A 674 8.83 -15.06 -21.81
C ALA A 674 7.93 -14.02 -21.12
N GLU A 675 8.51 -13.13 -20.31
CA GLU A 675 7.76 -12.00 -19.73
C GLU A 675 7.30 -11.02 -20.82
N GLN A 676 8.15 -10.68 -21.77
CA GLN A 676 7.82 -9.79 -22.87
C GLN A 676 6.71 -10.37 -23.77
N GLN A 677 6.73 -11.68 -24.02
CA GLN A 677 5.64 -12.36 -24.71
C GLN A 677 4.34 -12.33 -23.90
N LEU A 678 4.41 -12.60 -22.59
CA LEU A 678 3.26 -12.54 -21.69
C LEU A 678 2.61 -11.14 -21.68
N VAL A 679 3.42 -10.07 -21.63
CA VAL A 679 2.95 -8.68 -21.73
C VAL A 679 2.26 -8.42 -23.05
N SER A 680 2.84 -8.89 -24.14
CA SER A 680 2.28 -8.75 -25.49
C SER A 680 0.92 -9.44 -25.62
N ASP A 681 0.80 -10.69 -25.17
CA ASP A 681 -0.44 -11.46 -25.19
C ASP A 681 -1.51 -10.82 -24.32
N PHE A 682 -1.13 -10.37 -23.12
CA PHE A 682 -2.05 -9.69 -22.21
C PHE A 682 -2.63 -8.42 -22.84
N PHE A 683 -1.85 -7.65 -23.59
CA PHE A 683 -2.33 -6.48 -24.30
C PHE A 683 -3.28 -6.81 -25.44
N GLU A 684 -3.13 -7.96 -26.11
CA GLU A 684 -4.06 -8.41 -27.15
C GLU A 684 -5.38 -8.98 -26.60
N GLY A 685 -5.59 -8.94 -25.30
CA GLY A 685 -6.87 -9.26 -24.66
C GLY A 685 -6.88 -10.47 -23.76
N ALA A 686 -5.93 -11.38 -23.88
CA ALA A 686 -5.84 -12.56 -23.02
C ALA A 686 -4.41 -13.12 -22.95
N ILE A 687 -4.05 -13.66 -21.82
CA ILE A 687 -2.89 -14.54 -21.68
C ILE A 687 -3.23 -15.85 -22.40
N LEU A 688 -2.58 -16.11 -23.53
CA LEU A 688 -3.06 -17.12 -24.50
C LEU A 688 -2.80 -18.54 -24.02
N GLN A 689 -1.67 -18.78 -23.35
CA GLN A 689 -1.25 -20.13 -23.01
C GLN A 689 -0.53 -20.18 -21.65
N ARG A 690 -0.46 -21.37 -21.10
CA ARG A 690 0.29 -21.67 -19.89
C ARG A 690 1.80 -21.70 -20.15
N ASP A 691 2.19 -21.76 -21.41
CA ASP A 691 3.52 -22.23 -21.82
C ASP A 691 4.57 -21.11 -21.89
N ASP A 692 4.22 -19.84 -21.66
CA ASP A 692 5.23 -18.77 -21.52
C ASP A 692 6.28 -19.14 -20.46
N CYS A 693 5.87 -19.88 -19.42
CA CYS A 693 6.75 -20.44 -18.40
C CYS A 693 6.92 -21.98 -18.51
N GLY A 694 6.69 -22.58 -19.69
CA GLY A 694 6.84 -24.03 -19.88
C GLY A 694 5.91 -24.89 -19.00
N GLY A 695 4.77 -24.36 -18.56
CA GLY A 695 3.82 -25.03 -17.67
C GLY A 695 4.30 -25.19 -16.21
N GLY A 696 5.49 -24.72 -15.89
CA GLY A 696 6.12 -24.68 -14.57
C GLY A 696 6.14 -23.29 -13.95
N PRO A 697 6.97 -23.06 -12.91
CA PRO A 697 7.27 -21.73 -12.40
C PRO A 697 7.96 -20.88 -13.47
N CYS A 698 7.78 -19.55 -13.39
CA CYS A 698 8.46 -18.65 -14.31
C CYS A 698 9.86 -18.30 -13.81
N TYR A 699 10.82 -18.31 -14.72
CA TYR A 699 12.22 -18.02 -14.42
C TYR A 699 12.70 -16.82 -15.22
N SER A 700 13.47 -15.95 -14.56
CA SER A 700 14.13 -14.82 -15.21
C SER A 700 15.34 -15.27 -16.01
N VAL A 701 15.78 -14.42 -16.94
CA VAL A 701 17.03 -14.64 -17.71
C VAL A 701 18.18 -15.02 -16.78
N GLY A 702 18.94 -16.07 -17.18
CA GLY A 702 20.07 -16.60 -16.42
C GLY A 702 19.73 -17.72 -15.43
N PHE A 703 18.45 -18.11 -15.34
CA PHE A 703 18.01 -19.28 -14.58
C PHE A 703 16.89 -20.01 -15.33
N SER A 704 16.99 -21.33 -15.43
CA SER A 704 16.03 -22.18 -16.15
C SER A 704 15.43 -23.29 -15.27
N GLY A 705 15.55 -23.12 -13.95
CA GLY A 705 15.08 -24.08 -12.97
C GLY A 705 16.20 -24.87 -12.30
N PRO A 706 15.87 -25.62 -11.22
CA PRO A 706 16.80 -26.48 -10.51
C PRO A 706 17.26 -27.68 -11.34
#